data_5c9531bda3db4a15b488315ebab823ae
#
_entry.id   5c9531bda3db4a15b488315ebab823ae
#
_cell.length_a   1.000
_cell.length_b   1.000
_cell.length_c   1.000
_cell.angle_alpha   90.00
_cell.angle_beta   90.00
_cell.angle_gamma   90.00
#
_symmetry.space_group_name_H-M   'P 1'
#
loop_
_entity.id
_entity.type
_entity.pdbx_description
1 polymer ?
#
loop_
_entity_poly.entity_id
_entity_poly.type
_entity_poly.pdbx_seq_one_letter_code
_entity_poly.pdbx_strand_id
1 'polypeptide(L)'
;MRISLARSRQLSLIIITTTCISSCQHDQSIPTRTQLTETSVKSVAVPPLVSQDFSAHWLTPELLLLPEDNLHQQHTLTFDDGGYIEKATLTPFTGEINRLLIPKHLRSFNVFEVKLATNKIKKVLKNKIYVSSASKGTNSKHTAQVQTAQLLDVLFTSQSNDANELKNFGATLSKDSIEFALWAPTAKQVTLLAFNKDKQATHVVPLKEDSNTGIWSGAVMNTQQEVYYQYQLTIYHPASDKIETLTTTDPYSLSLSTNSEYSHVINLADSKNKPNGWELQQDVLIKNPEDNIFYETHIRDFSAHDPQLSSPAVRGKYAAFSEKNSAGIKHFKDLQKAGINNIHLLPTFDIGTANENDTQVIDLNNPISKLCQLVPEHKLCGIEDQAITIQEYLETLPTATHERQAIVSSIREIDNYNWGYDPFHYTVPEGSYAQNPEGSARIIEFRQMVQSIHNLGFRVIMDVVYNHTHQAGLAPTAVLDKIVPNYYHRLDPISGKIAQSTCCDNTATENVMMEKLMTDSLVVWARDYKIDGFRFDLMAHQPKSAMLKAKKAVQAVDIDTYFYGEGWNFGEVANNQRFTQASQLALAGTEIGTFTDRLRDAVRGGAFSASGDDIRKSQGIGSGLSTMPNELVDRVVSRKAYLLAADQLRIGLAANLANFPLKNAQDKNVTGKEIPYGDQPTGYALDPADTINYVSKHDNQTLWDNNQYRLPFDTSTKDRVRIHLQSLSFAIFAQGIPFLHMGSEFLRSKSFLRDSYDYGDWFNKVDFTKQSNNYNVGLPPADKDQANWPLIKKVLAKNEGRDIVSPTDIEFSAEVFKEFISLRMSTPLFRLTNSEQIIERVKFHNTGKAQQIGLIVMSIDDAEKYQQVDADISALVVIFNTSTTAKTIPFKEAAQYQLHPIQQQGVDSVVKESTSNENSFFVPALTTSVFIKEQ
;
A
#
# COMPACT_ATOMS: atom_id res chain seq x y z
N MET A 1 -18.17 65.82 11.22
CA MET A 1 -19.39 65.59 10.42
C MET A 1 -19.48 64.11 10.14
N ARG A 2 -20.47 63.45 10.75
CA ARG A 2 -20.73 62.01 10.63
C ARG A 2 -21.24 61.67 9.23
N ILE A 3 -20.77 60.56 8.62
CA ILE A 3 -21.66 59.65 7.85
C ILE A 3 -21.02 58.27 7.95
N SER A 4 -21.83 57.35 8.55
CA SER A 4 -21.65 55.92 8.65
C SER A 4 -21.93 55.27 7.29
N LEU A 5 -21.19 54.23 6.93
CA LEU A 5 -21.61 53.23 5.98
C LEU A 5 -21.06 51.87 6.40
N ALA A 6 -22.00 51.05 6.87
CA ALA A 6 -21.79 49.64 7.14
C ALA A 6 -21.46 48.91 5.83
N ARG A 7 -20.42 48.09 5.84
CA ARG A 7 -20.18 47.01 4.86
C ARG A 7 -20.24 45.68 5.55
N SER A 8 -21.27 44.94 5.19
CA SER A 8 -21.43 43.53 5.50
C SER A 8 -20.24 42.70 4.97
N ARG A 9 -19.59 42.03 5.86
CA ARG A 9 -18.66 40.93 5.52
C ARG A 9 -19.48 39.71 5.18
N GLN A 10 -19.61 39.37 3.93
CA GLN A 10 -19.91 37.99 3.52
C GLN A 10 -18.67 37.16 3.75
N LEU A 11 -18.71 36.29 4.71
CA LEU A 11 -17.81 35.15 4.85
C LEU A 11 -18.20 34.16 3.75
N SER A 12 -17.41 34.12 2.68
CA SER A 12 -17.43 32.96 1.78
C SER A 12 -16.78 31.80 2.49
N LEU A 13 -17.60 30.88 3.00
CA LEU A 13 -17.20 29.58 3.46
C LEU A 13 -16.77 28.77 2.22
N ILE A 14 -15.48 28.71 1.96
CA ILE A 14 -14.93 27.74 1.01
C ILE A 14 -14.97 26.39 1.73
N ILE A 15 -16.02 25.63 1.45
CA ILE A 15 -16.05 24.20 1.75
C ILE A 15 -15.07 23.55 0.78
N ILE A 16 -13.85 23.30 1.22
CA ILE A 16 -12.93 22.40 0.56
C ILE A 16 -13.46 20.99 0.89
N THR A 17 -14.34 20.49 0.05
CA THR A 17 -14.63 19.07 -0.01
C THR A 17 -13.34 18.37 -0.42
N THR A 18 -12.71 17.75 0.55
CA THR A 18 -11.61 16.81 0.35
C THR A 18 -12.18 15.60 -0.38
N THR A 19 -12.14 15.64 -1.71
CA THR A 19 -12.38 14.45 -2.54
C THR A 19 -11.12 13.59 -2.42
N CYS A 20 -11.10 12.78 -1.39
CA CYS A 20 -10.13 11.69 -1.28
C CYS A 20 -10.58 10.55 -2.19
N ILE A 21 -9.69 10.21 -3.10
CA ILE A 21 -9.51 8.86 -3.66
C ILE A 21 -10.76 8.26 -4.30
N SER A 22 -10.97 8.61 -5.57
CA SER A 22 -11.69 7.78 -6.53
C SER A 22 -10.67 6.96 -7.33
N SER A 23 -10.01 6.01 -6.71
CA SER A 23 -9.17 5.06 -7.47
C SER A 23 -9.74 3.65 -7.51
N CYS A 24 -10.87 3.41 -6.88
CA CYS A 24 -11.60 2.15 -7.00
C CYS A 24 -13.12 2.42 -6.94
N GLN A 25 -13.68 3.10 -7.93
CA GLN A 25 -15.12 2.95 -8.18
C GLN A 25 -15.30 1.83 -9.19
N HIS A 26 -15.60 0.65 -8.70
CA HIS A 26 -16.25 -0.38 -9.49
C HIS A 26 -17.64 0.15 -9.88
N ASP A 27 -17.80 0.37 -11.17
CA ASP A 27 -19.15 0.47 -11.74
C ASP A 27 -19.76 -0.93 -11.64
N GLN A 28 -20.76 -1.12 -10.78
CA GLN A 28 -21.49 -2.37 -10.66
C GLN A 28 -22.38 -2.55 -11.89
N SER A 29 -21.79 -2.93 -13.00
CA SER A 29 -22.48 -3.60 -14.08
C SER A 29 -22.01 -5.05 -14.13
N ILE A 30 -22.70 -5.91 -13.38
CA ILE A 30 -22.54 -7.37 -13.42
C ILE A 30 -22.80 -7.84 -14.85
N PRO A 31 -21.85 -8.47 -15.56
CA PRO A 31 -22.16 -9.21 -16.77
C PRO A 31 -22.95 -10.46 -16.38
N THR A 32 -24.14 -10.57 -16.85
CA THR A 32 -25.05 -11.70 -16.72
C THR A 32 -24.38 -12.98 -17.22
N ARG A 33 -24.16 -13.90 -16.32
CA ARG A 33 -23.72 -15.27 -16.60
C ARG A 33 -24.79 -15.94 -17.48
N THR A 34 -24.40 -16.49 -18.60
CA THR A 34 -25.20 -17.14 -19.64
C THR A 34 -26.16 -18.18 -19.06
N GLN A 35 -27.39 -18.03 -19.44
CA GLN A 35 -28.52 -18.86 -19.05
C GLN A 35 -28.32 -20.35 -19.39
N LEU A 36 -28.45 -21.17 -18.38
CA LEU A 36 -28.97 -22.54 -18.56
C LEU A 36 -30.42 -22.55 -18.14
N THR A 37 -31.26 -22.76 -19.13
CA THR A 37 -32.69 -23.13 -19.13
C THR A 37 -33.54 -22.69 -17.93
N GLU A 38 -34.47 -21.78 -18.24
CA GLU A 38 -35.59 -21.36 -17.43
C GLU A 38 -36.53 -22.53 -17.00
N THR A 39 -36.61 -22.71 -15.69
CA THR A 39 -37.85 -23.13 -15.05
C THR A 39 -38.39 -21.96 -14.26
N SER A 40 -39.52 -21.47 -14.64
CA SER A 40 -40.23 -20.32 -14.09
C SER A 40 -40.42 -20.44 -12.58
N VAL A 41 -39.64 -19.77 -11.79
CA VAL A 41 -39.95 -19.50 -10.38
C VAL A 41 -40.59 -18.11 -10.29
N LYS A 42 -41.83 -18.07 -9.85
CA LYS A 42 -42.55 -16.84 -9.56
C LYS A 42 -41.72 -15.97 -8.65
N SER A 43 -41.48 -14.73 -9.09
CA SER A 43 -40.83 -13.68 -8.27
C SER A 43 -41.68 -13.47 -7.00
N VAL A 44 -41.15 -13.91 -5.88
CA VAL A 44 -41.62 -13.49 -4.56
C VAL A 44 -41.10 -12.07 -4.38
N ALA A 45 -42.00 -11.11 -4.28
CA ALA A 45 -41.67 -9.73 -3.98
C ALA A 45 -40.88 -9.68 -2.67
N VAL A 46 -39.65 -9.21 -2.76
CA VAL A 46 -38.81 -8.92 -1.58
C VAL A 46 -39.53 -7.81 -0.81
N PRO A 47 -39.85 -8.00 0.48
CA PRO A 47 -40.45 -6.93 1.27
C PRO A 47 -39.50 -5.73 1.26
N PRO A 48 -40.01 -4.49 1.21
CA PRO A 48 -39.16 -3.31 1.24
C PRO A 48 -38.29 -3.35 2.49
N LEU A 49 -36.99 -3.18 2.34
CA LEU A 49 -36.04 -2.98 3.42
C LEU A 49 -36.60 -1.93 4.37
N VAL A 50 -36.83 -2.30 5.61
CA VAL A 50 -37.20 -1.35 6.67
C VAL A 50 -36.09 -0.34 6.76
N SER A 51 -36.35 0.94 6.56
CA SER A 51 -35.37 2.00 6.63
C SER A 51 -34.64 1.94 7.97
N GLN A 52 -33.37 1.65 7.96
CA GLN A 52 -32.53 1.73 9.15
C GLN A 52 -32.15 3.19 9.34
N ASP A 53 -32.85 3.87 10.24
CA ASP A 53 -32.66 5.29 10.45
C ASP A 53 -31.37 5.61 11.25
N PHE A 54 -30.84 4.63 12.02
CA PHE A 54 -29.62 4.77 12.83
C PHE A 54 -29.08 3.41 13.28
N SER A 55 -27.81 3.38 13.76
CA SER A 55 -27.20 2.23 14.44
C SER A 55 -27.14 2.44 15.96
N ALA A 56 -27.41 1.36 16.68
CA ALA A 56 -27.10 1.26 18.12
C ALA A 56 -25.74 0.60 18.32
N HIS A 57 -25.06 0.90 19.44
CA HIS A 57 -23.75 0.30 19.77
C HIS A 57 -23.82 -0.37 21.13
N TRP A 58 -23.68 -1.68 21.18
CA TRP A 58 -23.68 -2.42 22.44
C TRP A 58 -22.23 -2.65 22.89
N LEU A 59 -21.79 -1.86 23.89
CA LEU A 59 -20.37 -1.77 24.29
C LEU A 59 -19.96 -2.82 25.32
N THR A 60 -20.78 -2.98 26.36
CA THR A 60 -20.52 -3.94 27.44
C THR A 60 -21.82 -4.66 27.79
N PRO A 61 -21.80 -5.74 28.59
CA PRO A 61 -23.02 -6.40 29.03
C PRO A 61 -24.10 -5.47 29.57
N GLU A 62 -23.69 -4.35 30.19
CA GLU A 62 -24.57 -3.40 30.85
C GLU A 62 -24.85 -2.14 30.05
N LEU A 63 -24.05 -1.80 29.00
CA LEU A 63 -24.08 -0.49 28.35
C LEU A 63 -24.35 -0.58 26.84
N LEU A 64 -25.38 0.14 26.40
CA LEU A 64 -25.72 0.32 25.00
C LEU A 64 -25.86 1.81 24.68
N LEU A 65 -25.37 2.24 23.51
CA LEU A 65 -25.41 3.61 23.04
C LEU A 65 -26.43 3.80 21.92
N LEU A 66 -27.13 4.94 21.96
CA LEU A 66 -28.03 5.40 20.88
C LEU A 66 -27.68 6.84 20.50
N PRO A 67 -27.90 7.26 19.23
CA PRO A 67 -27.73 8.66 18.82
C PRO A 67 -28.55 9.64 19.66
N GLU A 68 -28.08 10.89 19.74
CA GLU A 68 -28.53 11.95 20.69
C GLU A 68 -30.03 12.30 20.60
N ASP A 69 -30.66 12.20 19.44
CA ASP A 69 -32.06 12.59 19.20
C ASP A 69 -33.12 11.66 19.81
N ASN A 70 -32.71 10.61 20.51
CA ASN A 70 -33.58 9.53 20.96
C ASN A 70 -33.96 9.50 22.46
N LEU A 71 -33.54 10.53 23.25
CA LEU A 71 -33.73 10.54 24.72
C LEU A 71 -35.18 10.48 25.21
N HIS A 72 -36.14 10.92 24.41
CA HIS A 72 -37.57 11.03 24.82
C HIS A 72 -38.42 9.86 24.38
N GLN A 73 -37.81 8.84 23.79
CA GLN A 73 -38.50 7.64 23.27
C GLN A 73 -38.34 6.47 24.25
N GLN A 74 -39.26 5.54 24.18
CA GLN A 74 -39.11 4.27 24.84
C GLN A 74 -38.36 3.32 23.92
N HIS A 75 -37.23 2.81 24.36
CA HIS A 75 -36.36 1.92 23.58
C HIS A 75 -36.47 0.50 24.06
N THR A 76 -36.56 -0.42 23.15
CA THR A 76 -36.61 -1.85 23.41
C THR A 76 -35.56 -2.57 22.57
N LEU A 77 -34.66 -3.28 23.23
CA LEU A 77 -33.73 -4.19 22.61
C LEU A 77 -34.45 -5.51 22.35
N THR A 78 -34.39 -5.96 21.10
CA THR A 78 -35.15 -7.15 20.65
C THR A 78 -34.18 -8.18 20.06
N PHE A 79 -34.39 -9.42 20.39
CA PHE A 79 -33.69 -10.60 19.91
C PHE A 79 -34.67 -11.51 19.18
N ASP A 80 -34.41 -11.83 17.92
CA ASP A 80 -35.29 -12.61 17.07
C ASP A 80 -34.49 -13.77 16.44
N ASP A 81 -34.91 -15.00 16.74
CA ASP A 81 -34.28 -16.21 16.19
C ASP A 81 -35.04 -16.82 15.02
N GLY A 82 -36.04 -16.11 14.50
CA GLY A 82 -36.94 -16.55 13.44
C GLY A 82 -38.19 -17.33 13.93
N GLY A 83 -38.31 -17.56 15.24
CA GLY A 83 -39.45 -18.27 15.84
C GLY A 83 -39.84 -17.78 17.22
N TYR A 84 -38.86 -17.31 17.99
CA TYR A 84 -39.04 -16.75 19.31
C TYR A 84 -38.46 -15.36 19.41
N ILE A 85 -39.26 -14.41 19.91
CA ILE A 85 -38.84 -13.01 20.10
C ILE A 85 -38.73 -12.73 21.59
N GLU A 86 -37.49 -12.34 21.98
CA GLU A 86 -37.20 -11.87 23.33
C GLU A 86 -36.97 -10.36 23.34
N LYS A 87 -37.34 -9.69 24.43
CA LYS A 87 -37.25 -8.23 24.55
C LYS A 87 -36.67 -7.82 25.89
N ALA A 88 -35.82 -6.76 25.87
CA ALA A 88 -35.36 -6.08 27.06
C ALA A 88 -35.58 -4.57 26.93
N THR A 89 -36.16 -3.95 27.96
CA THR A 89 -36.33 -2.49 27.99
C THR A 89 -35.03 -1.81 28.31
N LEU A 90 -34.65 -0.80 27.52
CA LEU A 90 -33.50 0.03 27.76
C LEU A 90 -33.88 1.18 28.71
N THR A 91 -33.11 1.41 29.73
CA THR A 91 -33.28 2.54 30.67
C THR A 91 -32.11 3.50 30.54
N PRO A 92 -32.32 4.83 30.52
CA PRO A 92 -31.24 5.78 30.49
C PRO A 92 -30.28 5.52 31.67
N PHE A 93 -28.97 5.48 31.38
CA PHE A 93 -27.96 5.26 32.38
C PHE A 93 -27.75 6.54 33.22
N THR A 94 -27.87 6.45 34.53
CA THR A 94 -27.75 7.60 35.45
C THR A 94 -26.50 7.58 36.33
N GLY A 95 -25.62 6.58 36.16
CA GLY A 95 -24.38 6.45 36.92
C GLY A 95 -23.23 7.26 36.33
N GLU A 96 -22.11 7.28 37.04
CA GLU A 96 -20.84 7.80 36.49
C GLU A 96 -20.29 6.83 35.45
N ILE A 97 -20.01 7.35 34.24
CA ILE A 97 -19.41 6.56 33.17
C ILE A 97 -17.94 6.95 33.07
N ASN A 98 -17.09 5.95 33.07
CA ASN A 98 -15.72 6.15 32.60
C ASN A 98 -15.75 6.41 31.07
N ARG A 99 -15.70 7.69 30.69
CA ARG A 99 -15.74 8.11 29.29
C ARG A 99 -14.60 7.55 28.45
N LEU A 100 -13.56 6.97 29.06
CA LEU A 100 -12.48 6.28 28.36
C LEU A 100 -12.93 4.93 27.78
N LEU A 101 -14.00 4.32 28.30
CA LEU A 101 -14.61 3.11 27.77
C LEU A 101 -15.43 3.39 26.49
N ILE A 102 -15.80 4.64 26.27
CA ILE A 102 -16.58 5.04 25.08
C ILE A 102 -15.60 5.55 24.01
N PRO A 103 -15.56 4.89 22.83
CA PRO A 103 -14.78 5.37 21.69
C PRO A 103 -15.07 6.85 21.40
N LYS A 104 -14.03 7.61 20.99
CA LYS A 104 -14.13 9.07 20.85
C LYS A 104 -15.29 9.51 19.93
N HIS A 105 -15.49 8.80 18.83
CA HIS A 105 -16.52 9.07 17.83
C HIS A 105 -17.97 8.77 18.32
N LEU A 106 -18.12 8.01 19.41
CA LEU A 106 -19.43 7.66 20.01
C LEU A 106 -19.74 8.49 21.27
N ARG A 107 -18.88 9.44 21.68
CA ARG A 107 -19.03 10.17 22.95
C ARG A 107 -20.22 11.13 23.00
N SER A 108 -20.80 11.46 21.85
CA SER A 108 -22.03 12.24 21.75
C SER A 108 -23.30 11.39 21.87
N PHE A 109 -23.17 10.06 21.85
CA PHE A 109 -24.31 9.16 21.95
C PHE A 109 -24.84 9.09 23.38
N ASN A 110 -26.15 8.90 23.51
CA ASN A 110 -26.82 8.66 24.78
C ASN A 110 -26.59 7.24 25.27
N VAL A 111 -26.36 7.09 26.58
CA VAL A 111 -26.05 5.81 27.19
C VAL A 111 -27.27 5.22 27.85
N PHE A 112 -27.50 3.95 27.60
CA PHE A 112 -28.60 3.17 28.17
C PHE A 112 -28.08 1.94 28.90
N GLU A 113 -28.75 1.56 29.97
CA GLU A 113 -28.50 0.36 30.74
C GLU A 113 -29.23 -0.83 30.13
N VAL A 114 -28.54 -1.95 29.97
CA VAL A 114 -29.09 -3.27 29.56
C VAL A 114 -29.08 -4.18 30.75
N LYS A 115 -30.28 -4.72 31.12
CA LYS A 115 -30.41 -5.65 32.25
C LYS A 115 -30.64 -7.08 31.77
N LEU A 116 -29.52 -7.73 31.39
CA LEU A 116 -29.50 -9.14 31.00
C LEU A 116 -28.31 -9.86 31.65
N ALA A 117 -28.52 -11.11 32.06
CA ALA A 117 -27.43 -11.94 32.55
C ALA A 117 -26.45 -12.29 31.41
N THR A 118 -25.14 -12.29 31.70
CA THR A 118 -24.07 -12.52 30.71
C THR A 118 -24.22 -13.81 29.90
N ASN A 119 -24.62 -14.92 30.58
CA ASN A 119 -24.87 -16.19 29.90
C ASN A 119 -26.04 -16.12 28.92
N LYS A 120 -27.01 -15.25 29.17
CA LYS A 120 -28.14 -14.99 28.28
C LYS A 120 -27.71 -14.11 27.13
N ILE A 121 -26.87 -13.10 27.36
CA ILE A 121 -26.30 -12.23 26.32
C ILE A 121 -25.56 -13.09 25.28
N LYS A 122 -24.67 -14.01 25.73
CA LYS A 122 -23.95 -14.91 24.80
C LYS A 122 -24.88 -15.76 23.92
N LYS A 123 -26.06 -16.13 24.40
CA LYS A 123 -27.04 -16.86 23.60
C LYS A 123 -27.76 -15.97 22.59
N VAL A 124 -28.19 -14.78 22.99
CA VAL A 124 -28.94 -13.88 22.10
C VAL A 124 -28.08 -13.23 21.04
N LEU A 125 -26.75 -13.14 21.22
CA LEU A 125 -25.80 -12.69 20.20
C LEU A 125 -25.77 -13.57 18.93
N LYS A 126 -26.33 -14.77 18.98
CA LYS A 126 -26.47 -15.67 17.81
C LYS A 126 -27.73 -15.40 16.98
N ASN A 127 -28.53 -14.41 17.35
CA ASN A 127 -29.79 -14.09 16.73
C ASN A 127 -29.78 -12.71 16.08
N LYS A 128 -30.82 -12.34 15.35
CA LYS A 128 -31.02 -10.97 14.92
C LYS A 128 -31.21 -10.07 16.15
N ILE A 129 -30.44 -8.99 16.21
CA ILE A 129 -30.49 -7.99 17.30
C ILE A 129 -30.82 -6.63 16.72
N TYR A 130 -31.86 -5.99 17.25
CA TYR A 130 -32.21 -4.64 16.87
C TYR A 130 -32.85 -3.87 18.03
N VAL A 131 -32.71 -2.55 18.01
CA VAL A 131 -33.41 -1.66 18.90
C VAL A 131 -34.66 -1.12 18.19
N SER A 132 -35.80 -1.20 18.83
CA SER A 132 -36.98 -0.50 18.37
C SER A 132 -37.30 0.68 19.29
N SER A 133 -37.55 1.83 18.68
CA SER A 133 -37.86 3.09 19.36
C SER A 133 -39.32 3.50 19.06
N ALA A 134 -40.06 3.81 20.07
CA ALA A 134 -41.44 4.28 19.94
C ALA A 134 -41.61 5.67 20.57
N SER A 135 -42.06 6.64 19.80
CA SER A 135 -42.41 7.97 20.32
C SER A 135 -43.75 7.92 21.01
N LYS A 136 -43.84 8.49 22.22
CA LYS A 136 -45.12 8.61 22.91
C LYS A 136 -46.10 9.41 22.07
N GLY A 137 -47.20 8.77 21.64
CA GLY A 137 -48.28 9.41 20.92
C GLY A 137 -48.23 9.31 19.38
N THR A 138 -47.27 8.61 18.81
CA THR A 138 -47.18 8.32 17.37
C THR A 138 -47.11 6.83 17.11
N ASN A 139 -47.64 6.35 15.98
CA ASN A 139 -47.52 4.95 15.55
C ASN A 139 -46.21 4.67 14.80
N SER A 140 -45.25 5.64 14.75
CA SER A 140 -44.00 5.46 14.08
C SER A 140 -43.07 4.62 14.97
N LYS A 141 -42.65 3.47 14.46
CA LYS A 141 -41.57 2.65 15.01
C LYS A 141 -40.35 2.83 14.15
N HIS A 142 -39.28 3.24 14.76
CA HIS A 142 -37.95 3.22 14.15
C HIS A 142 -37.21 1.99 14.64
N THR A 143 -36.45 1.32 13.77
CA THR A 143 -35.63 0.19 14.11
C THR A 143 -34.17 0.48 13.75
N ALA A 144 -33.24 0.09 14.63
CA ALA A 144 -31.80 0.23 14.46
C ALA A 144 -31.13 -1.12 14.58
N GLN A 145 -30.21 -1.42 13.69
CA GLN A 145 -29.29 -2.53 13.85
C GLN A 145 -28.34 -2.25 15.02
N VAL A 146 -27.93 -3.29 15.72
CA VAL A 146 -27.02 -3.20 16.85
C VAL A 146 -25.62 -3.63 16.44
N GLN A 147 -24.67 -2.73 16.51
CA GLN A 147 -23.25 -3.04 16.37
C GLN A 147 -22.74 -3.65 17.67
N THR A 148 -22.14 -4.85 17.60
CA THR A 148 -21.80 -5.67 18.77
C THR A 148 -20.30 -5.95 18.89
N ALA A 149 -19.46 -5.44 18.01
CA ALA A 149 -18.03 -5.81 17.96
C ALA A 149 -17.32 -5.59 19.32
N GLN A 150 -17.52 -4.43 19.96
CA GLN A 150 -16.92 -4.15 21.26
C GLN A 150 -17.45 -5.05 22.38
N LEU A 151 -18.76 -5.39 22.34
CA LEU A 151 -19.33 -6.35 23.28
C LEU A 151 -18.71 -7.75 23.10
N LEU A 152 -18.48 -8.18 21.85
CA LEU A 152 -17.83 -9.46 21.57
C LEU A 152 -16.40 -9.48 22.16
N ASP A 153 -15.66 -8.39 22.02
CA ASP A 153 -14.33 -8.28 22.65
C ASP A 153 -14.41 -8.38 24.17
N VAL A 154 -15.35 -7.67 24.80
CA VAL A 154 -15.53 -7.72 26.26
C VAL A 154 -15.90 -9.14 26.74
N LEU A 155 -16.71 -9.87 25.98
CA LEU A 155 -17.22 -11.17 26.41
C LEU A 155 -16.28 -12.34 26.13
N PHE A 156 -15.38 -12.23 25.13
CA PHE A 156 -14.63 -13.37 24.63
C PHE A 156 -13.11 -13.16 24.56
N THR A 157 -12.62 -11.93 24.80
CA THR A 157 -11.20 -11.60 24.62
C THR A 157 -10.59 -10.71 25.72
N SER A 158 -11.31 -10.46 26.83
CA SER A 158 -10.86 -9.51 27.87
C SER A 158 -10.43 -10.16 29.19
N GLN A 159 -10.48 -11.49 29.28
CA GLN A 159 -10.10 -12.26 30.45
C GLN A 159 -8.89 -13.16 30.17
N SER A 160 -8.35 -13.82 31.17
CA SER A 160 -7.30 -14.80 30.97
C SER A 160 -7.86 -16.12 30.41
N ASN A 161 -7.09 -16.79 29.58
CA ASN A 161 -7.44 -18.00 28.80
C ASN A 161 -8.62 -17.79 27.85
N ASP A 162 -8.66 -16.62 27.24
CA ASP A 162 -9.65 -16.22 26.26
C ASP A 162 -9.26 -16.54 24.80
N ALA A 163 -10.13 -16.18 23.86
CA ALA A 163 -9.93 -16.44 22.43
C ALA A 163 -8.64 -15.83 21.87
N ASN A 164 -8.25 -14.62 22.32
CA ASN A 164 -7.04 -13.95 21.86
C ASN A 164 -5.74 -14.59 22.33
N GLU A 165 -5.78 -15.48 23.32
CA GLU A 165 -4.60 -16.18 23.83
C GLU A 165 -4.36 -17.55 23.14
N LEU A 166 -5.35 -18.09 22.42
CA LEU A 166 -5.17 -19.31 21.65
C LEU A 166 -4.12 -19.10 20.55
N LYS A 167 -3.12 -19.99 20.51
CA LYS A 167 -1.98 -19.87 19.58
C LYS A 167 -2.22 -20.54 18.23
N ASN A 168 -3.12 -21.53 18.17
CA ASN A 168 -3.29 -22.40 17.00
C ASN A 168 -4.74 -22.34 16.51
N PHE A 169 -5.09 -21.26 15.82
CA PHE A 169 -6.29 -21.20 15.00
C PHE A 169 -6.03 -21.92 13.65
N GLY A 170 -7.10 -22.30 12.98
CA GLY A 170 -7.03 -23.06 11.75
C GLY A 170 -6.79 -24.54 11.99
N ALA A 171 -6.12 -25.19 11.04
CA ALA A 171 -5.79 -26.61 11.09
C ALA A 171 -4.40 -26.84 11.70
N THR A 172 -4.34 -27.65 12.75
CA THR A 172 -3.09 -28.06 13.40
C THR A 172 -2.86 -29.55 13.17
N LEU A 173 -1.79 -29.87 12.44
CA LEU A 173 -1.42 -31.24 12.10
C LEU A 173 -0.55 -31.86 13.19
N SER A 174 -1.01 -32.99 13.76
CA SER A 174 -0.24 -33.85 14.63
C SER A 174 -0.02 -35.22 13.99
N LYS A 175 0.72 -36.11 14.68
CA LYS A 175 0.98 -37.46 14.19
C LYS A 175 -0.32 -38.27 13.99
N ASP A 176 -1.25 -38.16 14.92
CA ASP A 176 -2.43 -39.03 15.00
C ASP A 176 -3.73 -38.32 14.65
N SER A 177 -3.75 -36.95 14.71
CA SER A 177 -4.94 -36.14 14.47
C SER A 177 -4.63 -34.85 13.71
N ILE A 178 -5.65 -34.30 13.08
CA ILE A 178 -5.71 -32.94 12.58
C ILE A 178 -6.76 -32.23 13.42
N GLU A 179 -6.34 -31.25 14.18
CA GLU A 179 -7.21 -30.44 15.03
C GLU A 179 -7.60 -29.15 14.31
N PHE A 180 -8.84 -28.72 14.49
CA PHE A 180 -9.38 -27.52 13.87
C PHE A 180 -9.96 -26.60 14.94
N ALA A 181 -9.67 -25.31 14.84
CA ALA A 181 -10.19 -24.29 15.74
C ALA A 181 -10.61 -23.03 14.96
N LEU A 182 -11.84 -22.60 15.13
CA LEU A 182 -12.43 -21.44 14.51
C LEU A 182 -13.10 -20.55 15.56
N TRP A 183 -12.80 -19.24 15.58
CA TRP A 183 -13.54 -18.29 16.39
C TRP A 183 -14.79 -17.80 15.66
N ALA A 184 -15.97 -18.22 16.16
CA ALA A 184 -17.25 -17.88 15.58
C ALA A 184 -18.35 -17.75 16.66
N PRO A 185 -18.22 -16.78 17.59
CA PRO A 185 -19.08 -16.68 18.79
C PRO A 185 -20.54 -16.40 18.46
N THR A 186 -20.85 -15.90 17.27
CA THR A 186 -22.20 -15.59 16.80
C THR A 186 -22.84 -16.73 15.99
N ALA A 187 -22.09 -17.79 15.68
CA ALA A 187 -22.62 -18.95 14.96
C ALA A 187 -23.54 -19.79 15.85
N LYS A 188 -24.62 -20.31 15.26
CA LYS A 188 -25.53 -21.28 15.92
C LYS A 188 -24.96 -22.71 15.81
N GLN A 189 -24.29 -23.02 14.71
CA GLN A 189 -23.67 -24.30 14.42
C GLN A 189 -22.46 -24.10 13.51
N VAL A 190 -21.41 -24.86 13.72
CA VAL A 190 -20.26 -24.95 12.82
C VAL A 190 -19.97 -26.41 12.53
N THR A 191 -19.81 -26.73 11.26
CA THR A 191 -19.49 -28.08 10.77
C THR A 191 -18.23 -28.01 9.93
N LEU A 192 -17.27 -28.86 10.21
CA LEU A 192 -16.09 -29.08 9.35
C LEU A 192 -16.49 -30.02 8.22
N LEU A 193 -16.21 -29.61 7.00
CA LEU A 193 -16.29 -30.43 5.79
C LEU A 193 -14.85 -30.76 5.37
N ALA A 194 -14.45 -32.01 5.42
CA ALA A 194 -13.13 -32.45 5.01
C ALA A 194 -13.19 -33.25 3.70
N PHE A 195 -12.18 -33.06 2.86
CA PHE A 195 -12.10 -33.61 1.52
C PHE A 195 -10.72 -34.22 1.27
N ASN A 196 -10.65 -35.21 0.37
CA ASN A 196 -9.39 -35.77 -0.11
C ASN A 196 -8.75 -34.86 -1.19
N LYS A 197 -7.61 -35.27 -1.73
CA LYS A 197 -6.90 -34.55 -2.80
C LYS A 197 -7.74 -34.31 -4.07
N ASP A 198 -8.71 -35.19 -4.35
CA ASP A 198 -9.60 -35.08 -5.51
C ASP A 198 -10.87 -34.28 -5.20
N LYS A 199 -10.89 -33.58 -4.06
CA LYS A 199 -12.00 -32.75 -3.54
C LYS A 199 -13.30 -33.55 -3.30
N GLN A 200 -13.19 -34.85 -3.06
CA GLN A 200 -14.31 -35.70 -2.64
C GLN A 200 -14.44 -35.64 -1.11
N ALA A 201 -15.68 -35.42 -0.64
CA ALA A 201 -15.94 -35.34 0.80
C ALA A 201 -15.57 -36.67 1.51
N THR A 202 -14.80 -36.57 2.58
CA THR A 202 -14.37 -37.70 3.41
C THR A 202 -15.00 -37.70 4.79
N HIS A 203 -15.14 -36.51 5.41
CA HIS A 203 -15.70 -36.35 6.74
C HIS A 203 -16.61 -35.12 6.81
N VAL A 204 -17.65 -35.25 7.60
CA VAL A 204 -18.54 -34.14 8.00
C VAL A 204 -18.58 -34.19 9.52
N VAL A 205 -17.91 -33.22 10.18
CA VAL A 205 -17.71 -33.21 11.63
C VAL A 205 -18.36 -31.99 12.25
N PRO A 206 -19.46 -32.14 13.01
CA PRO A 206 -19.97 -31.06 13.83
C PRO A 206 -18.92 -30.64 14.86
N LEU A 207 -18.53 -29.35 14.86
CA LEU A 207 -17.60 -28.81 15.83
C LEU A 207 -18.29 -28.50 17.15
N LYS A 208 -17.54 -28.50 18.22
CA LYS A 208 -18.01 -28.19 19.57
C LYS A 208 -17.61 -26.78 19.96
N GLU A 209 -18.58 -25.98 20.42
CA GLU A 209 -18.32 -24.66 20.96
C GLU A 209 -17.83 -24.71 22.40
N ASP A 210 -16.79 -23.94 22.69
CA ASP A 210 -16.51 -23.46 24.02
C ASP A 210 -17.24 -22.11 24.24
N SER A 211 -18.29 -22.10 24.99
CA SER A 211 -19.13 -20.93 25.24
C SER A 211 -18.41 -19.79 26.00
N ASN A 212 -17.25 -20.03 26.62
CA ASN A 212 -16.47 -18.99 27.28
C ASN A 212 -15.70 -18.17 26.26
N THR A 213 -15.08 -18.82 25.32
CA THR A 213 -14.18 -18.22 24.32
C THR A 213 -14.88 -17.98 22.96
N GLY A 214 -16.01 -18.61 22.67
CA GLY A 214 -16.65 -18.58 21.35
C GLY A 214 -15.91 -19.36 20.28
N ILE A 215 -14.96 -20.20 20.69
CA ILE A 215 -14.17 -21.03 19.78
C ILE A 215 -14.91 -22.34 19.52
N TRP A 216 -14.98 -22.69 18.24
CA TRP A 216 -15.49 -24.00 17.78
C TRP A 216 -14.29 -24.88 17.42
N SER A 217 -14.28 -26.10 17.95
CA SER A 217 -13.16 -27.02 17.73
C SER A 217 -13.63 -28.45 17.48
N GLY A 218 -12.76 -29.21 16.80
CA GLY A 218 -12.96 -30.63 16.51
C GLY A 218 -11.72 -31.22 15.85
N ALA A 219 -11.75 -32.52 15.60
CA ALA A 219 -10.60 -33.21 15.03
C ALA A 219 -11.05 -34.32 14.07
N VAL A 220 -10.18 -34.63 13.11
CA VAL A 220 -10.24 -35.85 12.29
C VAL A 220 -8.97 -36.66 12.46
N MET A 221 -9.03 -37.97 12.20
CA MET A 221 -7.84 -38.82 12.23
C MET A 221 -6.87 -38.41 11.12
N ASN A 222 -5.59 -38.33 11.43
CA ASN A 222 -4.56 -38.11 10.44
C ASN A 222 -4.23 -39.42 9.71
N THR A 223 -4.68 -39.53 8.47
CA THR A 223 -4.44 -40.67 7.60
C THR A 223 -3.15 -40.56 6.80
N GLN A 224 -2.32 -39.56 7.04
CA GLN A 224 -1.11 -39.23 6.27
C GLN A 224 -1.42 -38.87 4.78
N GLN A 225 -2.66 -38.58 4.45
CA GLN A 225 -3.09 -38.14 3.12
C GLN A 225 -3.30 -36.63 3.12
N GLU A 226 -3.29 -36.03 1.94
CA GLU A 226 -3.64 -34.63 1.79
C GLU A 226 -5.11 -34.42 2.14
N VAL A 227 -5.37 -33.42 2.97
CA VAL A 227 -6.71 -33.06 3.45
C VAL A 227 -6.99 -31.61 3.08
N TYR A 228 -8.09 -31.41 2.38
CA TYR A 228 -8.69 -30.11 2.12
C TYR A 228 -9.91 -29.94 3.02
N TYR A 229 -10.28 -28.71 3.32
CA TYR A 229 -11.43 -28.48 4.20
C TYR A 229 -12.09 -27.12 3.94
N GLN A 230 -13.34 -27.03 4.41
CA GLN A 230 -14.12 -25.82 4.51
C GLN A 230 -14.91 -25.86 5.82
N TYR A 231 -15.34 -24.69 6.28
CA TYR A 231 -16.33 -24.59 7.37
C TYR A 231 -17.71 -24.28 6.79
N GLN A 232 -18.72 -24.98 7.30
CA GLN A 232 -20.12 -24.66 7.06
C GLN A 232 -20.71 -24.12 8.36
N LEU A 233 -21.27 -22.89 8.32
CA LEU A 233 -21.81 -22.22 9.49
C LEU A 233 -23.30 -21.98 9.31
N THR A 234 -24.08 -22.21 10.37
CA THR A 234 -25.45 -21.69 10.48
C THR A 234 -25.41 -20.44 11.34
N ILE A 235 -25.73 -19.27 10.76
CA ILE A 235 -25.52 -17.98 11.39
C ILE A 235 -26.57 -16.96 10.93
N TYR A 236 -26.99 -16.04 11.81
CA TYR A 236 -27.73 -14.86 11.37
C TYR A 236 -26.76 -13.91 10.64
N HIS A 237 -27.11 -13.53 9.41
CA HIS A 237 -26.27 -12.62 8.63
C HIS A 237 -27.01 -11.31 8.32
N PRO A 238 -26.50 -10.13 8.77
CA PRO A 238 -27.14 -8.84 8.59
C PRO A 238 -27.38 -8.43 7.13
N ALA A 239 -26.49 -8.84 6.21
CA ALA A 239 -26.63 -8.49 4.80
C ALA A 239 -27.86 -9.11 4.12
N SER A 240 -28.29 -10.31 4.54
CA SER A 240 -29.51 -10.94 4.05
C SER A 240 -30.71 -10.77 4.99
N ASP A 241 -30.44 -10.32 6.21
CA ASP A 241 -31.42 -10.26 7.32
C ASP A 241 -32.06 -11.63 7.62
N LYS A 242 -31.27 -12.71 7.50
CA LYS A 242 -31.74 -14.10 7.68
C LYS A 242 -30.71 -14.95 8.43
N ILE A 243 -31.20 -16.10 8.91
CA ILE A 243 -30.30 -17.20 9.31
C ILE A 243 -29.89 -17.92 8.02
N GLU A 244 -28.60 -17.87 7.74
CA GLU A 244 -27.99 -18.48 6.55
C GLU A 244 -27.21 -19.74 6.93
N THR A 245 -27.05 -20.63 5.94
CA THR A 245 -26.08 -21.73 6.01
C THR A 245 -25.00 -21.43 4.96
N LEU A 246 -23.86 -20.99 5.43
CA LEU A 246 -22.76 -20.50 4.59
C LEU A 246 -21.58 -21.47 4.62
N THR A 247 -20.92 -21.65 3.49
CA THR A 247 -19.68 -22.39 3.39
C THR A 247 -18.54 -21.42 3.05
N THR A 248 -17.41 -21.56 3.73
CA THR A 248 -16.25 -20.69 3.56
C THR A 248 -14.96 -21.43 3.88
N THR A 249 -13.86 -20.91 3.38
CA THR A 249 -12.49 -21.27 3.77
C THR A 249 -12.17 -20.73 5.16
N ASP A 250 -11.00 -21.06 5.67
CA ASP A 250 -10.53 -20.67 6.98
C ASP A 250 -9.75 -19.33 6.92
N PRO A 251 -10.04 -18.33 7.75
CA PRO A 251 -9.25 -17.10 7.83
C PRO A 251 -7.78 -17.32 8.22
N TYR A 252 -7.49 -18.43 8.90
CA TYR A 252 -6.15 -18.88 9.28
C TYR A 252 -5.56 -19.92 8.30
N SER A 253 -6.05 -19.98 7.06
CA SER A 253 -5.45 -20.83 6.02
C SER A 253 -3.98 -20.54 5.86
N LEU A 254 -3.16 -21.59 5.85
CA LEU A 254 -1.72 -21.54 5.55
C LEU A 254 -1.42 -22.11 4.17
N SER A 255 -2.40 -22.72 3.51
CA SER A 255 -2.34 -23.29 2.17
C SER A 255 -3.75 -23.40 1.60
N LEU A 256 -3.87 -23.30 0.28
CA LEU A 256 -5.15 -23.30 -0.43
C LEU A 256 -5.08 -24.21 -1.66
N SER A 257 -6.23 -24.64 -2.14
CA SER A 257 -6.36 -25.19 -3.49
C SER A 257 -6.28 -24.09 -4.53
N THR A 258 -6.16 -24.47 -5.80
CA THR A 258 -6.27 -23.54 -6.92
C THR A 258 -7.54 -22.69 -6.83
N ASN A 259 -7.45 -21.39 -7.11
CA ASN A 259 -8.54 -20.41 -6.98
C ASN A 259 -9.13 -20.31 -5.56
N SER A 260 -8.39 -20.75 -4.56
CA SER A 260 -8.73 -20.59 -3.14
C SER A 260 -10.09 -21.18 -2.74
N GLU A 261 -10.56 -22.22 -3.47
CA GLU A 261 -11.84 -22.86 -3.19
C GLU A 261 -11.87 -23.65 -1.86
N TYR A 262 -10.74 -24.24 -1.50
CA TYR A 262 -10.58 -25.04 -0.27
C TYR A 262 -9.34 -24.63 0.49
N SER A 263 -9.45 -24.58 1.82
CA SER A 263 -8.30 -24.55 2.70
C SER A 263 -7.59 -25.92 2.66
N HIS A 264 -6.27 -25.91 2.68
CA HIS A 264 -5.46 -27.13 2.64
C HIS A 264 -4.66 -27.28 3.93
N VAL A 265 -4.68 -28.48 4.52
CA VAL A 265 -3.97 -28.78 5.75
C VAL A 265 -2.48 -28.95 5.47
N ILE A 266 -1.65 -28.12 6.09
CA ILE A 266 -0.20 -28.15 5.89
C ILE A 266 0.56 -27.96 7.21
N ASN A 267 1.74 -28.52 7.30
CA ASN A 267 2.75 -28.15 8.30
C ASN A 267 3.89 -27.42 7.60
N LEU A 268 3.98 -26.10 7.80
CA LEU A 268 5.04 -25.27 7.21
C LEU A 268 6.44 -25.62 7.72
N ALA A 269 6.56 -26.27 8.87
CA ALA A 269 7.83 -26.72 9.44
C ALA A 269 8.37 -28.00 8.78
N ASP A 270 7.51 -28.78 8.10
CA ASP A 270 7.89 -30.02 7.44
C ASP A 270 8.90 -29.74 6.30
N SER A 271 9.97 -30.53 6.28
CA SER A 271 11.04 -30.42 5.28
C SER A 271 10.57 -30.62 3.83
N LYS A 272 9.51 -31.40 3.60
CA LYS A 272 8.92 -31.58 2.27
C LYS A 272 8.30 -30.32 1.69
N ASN A 273 7.96 -29.34 2.55
CA ASN A 273 7.37 -28.06 2.17
C ASN A 273 8.42 -26.95 2.08
N LYS A 274 9.71 -27.29 2.07
CA LYS A 274 10.85 -26.37 2.02
C LYS A 274 11.73 -26.70 0.82
N PRO A 275 12.26 -25.69 0.13
CA PRO A 275 13.26 -25.92 -0.92
C PRO A 275 14.57 -26.45 -0.31
N ASN A 276 15.38 -27.10 -1.13
CA ASN A 276 16.67 -27.60 -0.71
C ASN A 276 17.55 -26.50 -0.15
N GLY A 277 18.15 -26.73 1.02
CA GLY A 277 19.03 -25.76 1.67
C GLY A 277 18.33 -24.64 2.43
N TRP A 278 17.00 -24.65 2.56
CA TRP A 278 16.21 -23.63 3.23
C TRP A 278 16.71 -23.29 4.65
N GLU A 279 17.03 -24.29 5.45
CA GLU A 279 17.52 -24.11 6.83
C GLU A 279 18.99 -23.67 6.91
N LEU A 280 19.73 -23.79 5.82
CA LEU A 280 21.14 -23.40 5.73
C LEU A 280 21.34 -21.98 5.19
N GLN A 281 20.25 -21.32 4.82
CA GLN A 281 20.27 -19.99 4.31
C GLN A 281 20.79 -19.01 5.37
N GLN A 282 21.75 -18.17 4.98
CA GLN A 282 22.26 -17.11 5.85
C GLN A 282 21.36 -15.89 5.76
N ASP A 283 21.05 -15.29 6.90
CA ASP A 283 20.27 -14.07 6.97
C ASP A 283 21.12 -12.88 6.48
N VAL A 284 20.48 -11.99 5.73
CA VAL A 284 21.08 -10.71 5.29
C VAL A 284 20.81 -9.67 6.36
N LEU A 285 21.70 -9.58 7.34
CA LEU A 285 21.52 -8.70 8.49
C LEU A 285 21.78 -7.23 8.15
N ILE A 286 20.95 -6.35 8.67
CA ILE A 286 21.09 -4.89 8.63
C ILE A 286 21.29 -4.37 10.04
N LYS A 287 22.37 -3.58 10.24
CA LYS A 287 22.70 -3.08 11.57
C LYS A 287 21.78 -1.96 12.05
N ASN A 288 21.50 -0.99 11.17
CA ASN A 288 20.67 0.16 11.48
C ASN A 288 19.59 0.29 10.38
N PRO A 289 18.38 0.71 10.72
CA PRO A 289 17.31 0.91 9.72
C PRO A 289 17.72 1.83 8.57
N GLU A 290 18.56 2.85 8.81
CA GLU A 290 19.04 3.82 7.82
C GLU A 290 19.99 3.21 6.77
N ASP A 291 20.49 2.01 7.02
CA ASP A 291 21.32 1.28 6.05
C ASP A 291 20.47 0.62 4.96
N ASN A 292 19.15 0.56 5.11
CA ASN A 292 18.24 0.03 4.09
C ASN A 292 18.17 0.96 2.87
N ILE A 293 18.12 0.35 1.69
CA ILE A 293 17.71 0.96 0.42
C ILE A 293 16.69 0.01 -0.21
N PHE A 294 15.44 0.43 -0.32
CA PHE A 294 14.36 -0.38 -0.87
C PHE A 294 14.25 -0.21 -2.39
N TYR A 295 14.13 -1.33 -3.09
CA TYR A 295 13.85 -1.38 -4.52
C TYR A 295 12.51 -2.11 -4.73
N GLU A 296 11.46 -1.34 -5.02
CA GLU A 296 10.09 -1.82 -5.19
C GLU A 296 9.97 -2.63 -6.48
N THR A 297 9.43 -3.82 -6.39
CA THR A 297 9.36 -4.80 -7.47
C THR A 297 8.00 -5.50 -7.47
N HIS A 298 7.38 -5.66 -8.64
CA HIS A 298 6.21 -6.50 -8.83
C HIS A 298 6.63 -7.87 -9.41
N ILE A 299 6.09 -8.97 -8.88
CA ILE A 299 6.47 -10.33 -9.29
C ILE A 299 6.33 -10.51 -10.80
N ARG A 300 5.17 -10.12 -11.35
CA ARG A 300 4.90 -10.32 -12.77
C ARG A 300 5.74 -9.38 -13.64
N ASP A 301 5.80 -8.09 -13.33
CA ASP A 301 6.54 -7.09 -14.11
C ASP A 301 8.04 -7.40 -14.18
N PHE A 302 8.59 -8.07 -13.16
CA PHE A 302 10.00 -8.45 -13.12
C PHE A 302 10.42 -9.33 -14.31
N SER A 303 9.50 -10.16 -14.84
CA SER A 303 9.91 -11.13 -15.85
C SER A 303 8.94 -11.29 -17.02
N ALA A 304 7.77 -10.65 -17.00
CA ALA A 304 6.75 -10.79 -18.03
C ALA A 304 7.28 -10.50 -19.45
N HIS A 305 8.25 -9.61 -19.57
CA HIS A 305 8.86 -9.20 -20.84
C HIS A 305 10.35 -9.53 -20.97
N ASP A 306 10.92 -10.37 -20.10
CA ASP A 306 12.33 -10.75 -20.18
C ASP A 306 12.53 -11.84 -21.27
N PRO A 307 13.22 -11.54 -22.39
CA PRO A 307 13.45 -12.50 -23.46
C PRO A 307 14.54 -13.53 -23.13
N GLN A 308 15.25 -13.37 -22.01
CA GLN A 308 16.39 -14.21 -21.63
C GLN A 308 16.02 -15.29 -20.60
N LEU A 309 14.72 -15.49 -20.33
CA LEU A 309 14.25 -16.58 -19.48
C LEU A 309 14.53 -17.96 -20.11
N SER A 310 14.83 -18.94 -19.26
CA SER A 310 15.10 -20.32 -19.70
C SER A 310 13.87 -21.01 -20.30
N SER A 311 12.66 -20.59 -19.88
CA SER A 311 11.38 -21.10 -20.34
C SER A 311 10.28 -20.03 -20.25
N PRO A 312 9.36 -19.97 -21.21
CA PRO A 312 8.16 -19.15 -21.11
C PRO A 312 7.29 -19.48 -19.88
N ALA A 313 7.36 -20.69 -19.34
CA ALA A 313 6.57 -21.12 -18.18
C ALA A 313 6.93 -20.42 -16.87
N VAL A 314 8.12 -19.79 -16.79
CA VAL A 314 8.53 -19.04 -15.59
C VAL A 314 8.23 -17.53 -15.70
N ARG A 315 7.68 -17.10 -16.83
CA ARG A 315 7.37 -15.70 -17.09
C ARG A 315 6.30 -15.18 -16.14
N GLY A 316 6.58 -14.10 -15.42
CA GLY A 316 5.66 -13.52 -14.45
C GLY A 316 5.44 -14.35 -13.19
N LYS A 317 6.28 -15.35 -12.93
CA LYS A 317 6.12 -16.32 -11.83
C LYS A 317 7.27 -16.20 -10.81
N TYR A 318 7.08 -16.76 -9.61
CA TYR A 318 8.11 -16.87 -8.55
C TYR A 318 9.41 -17.49 -9.08
N ALA A 319 9.28 -18.50 -9.93
CA ALA A 319 10.40 -19.23 -10.49
C ALA A 319 11.38 -18.35 -11.30
N ALA A 320 10.93 -17.21 -11.84
CA ALA A 320 11.77 -16.27 -12.58
C ALA A 320 12.90 -15.68 -11.73
N PHE A 321 12.69 -15.55 -10.42
CA PHE A 321 13.71 -15.06 -9.48
C PHE A 321 14.82 -16.08 -9.21
N SER A 322 14.63 -17.34 -9.60
CA SER A 322 15.63 -18.40 -9.51
C SER A 322 16.46 -18.56 -10.81
N GLU A 323 16.13 -17.79 -11.84
CA GLU A 323 16.90 -17.77 -13.10
C GLU A 323 18.31 -17.21 -12.87
N LYS A 324 19.31 -17.76 -13.59
CA LYS A 324 20.70 -17.32 -13.41
C LYS A 324 21.13 -16.24 -14.39
N ASN A 325 20.56 -16.28 -15.57
CA ASN A 325 21.01 -15.52 -16.73
C ASN A 325 19.96 -14.59 -17.34
N SER A 326 18.77 -14.49 -16.75
CA SER A 326 17.74 -13.52 -17.16
C SER A 326 18.27 -12.09 -17.08
N ALA A 327 17.71 -11.18 -17.86
CA ALA A 327 18.11 -9.78 -17.85
C ALA A 327 17.79 -9.16 -16.47
N GLY A 328 16.65 -9.50 -15.87
CA GLY A 328 16.27 -9.05 -14.54
C GLY A 328 17.26 -9.47 -13.45
N ILE A 329 17.70 -10.75 -13.43
CA ILE A 329 18.67 -11.23 -12.43
C ILE A 329 20.07 -10.62 -12.63
N LYS A 330 20.50 -10.39 -13.86
CA LYS A 330 21.74 -9.65 -14.12
C LYS A 330 21.67 -8.24 -13.54
N HIS A 331 20.56 -7.57 -13.79
CA HIS A 331 20.33 -6.23 -13.25
C HIS A 331 20.30 -6.23 -11.71
N PHE A 332 19.63 -7.17 -11.06
CA PHE A 332 19.66 -7.29 -9.59
C PHE A 332 21.08 -7.44 -9.05
N LYS A 333 21.91 -8.27 -9.68
CA LYS A 333 23.33 -8.40 -9.31
C LYS A 333 24.09 -7.08 -9.40
N ASP A 334 23.78 -6.25 -10.41
CA ASP A 334 24.44 -4.95 -10.57
C ASP A 334 23.92 -3.93 -9.54
N LEU A 335 22.64 -3.96 -9.21
CA LEU A 335 22.06 -3.15 -8.12
C LEU A 335 22.65 -3.52 -6.76
N GLN A 336 22.80 -4.80 -6.48
CA GLN A 336 23.39 -5.28 -5.24
C GLN A 336 24.85 -4.82 -5.09
N LYS A 337 25.64 -4.91 -6.17
CA LYS A 337 27.01 -4.38 -6.19
C LYS A 337 27.08 -2.87 -5.97
N ALA A 338 26.09 -2.12 -6.46
CA ALA A 338 25.99 -0.69 -6.22
C ALA A 338 25.60 -0.36 -4.77
N GLY A 339 24.93 -1.28 -4.06
CA GLY A 339 24.61 -1.13 -2.65
C GLY A 339 23.13 -1.19 -2.30
N ILE A 340 22.21 -1.47 -3.26
CA ILE A 340 20.82 -1.79 -2.94
C ILE A 340 20.81 -3.13 -2.19
N ASN A 341 20.06 -3.19 -1.10
CA ASN A 341 20.11 -4.33 -0.18
C ASN A 341 18.72 -4.89 0.20
N ASN A 342 17.63 -4.31 -0.33
CA ASN A 342 16.28 -4.83 -0.12
C ASN A 342 15.50 -4.87 -1.43
N ILE A 343 14.83 -5.99 -1.69
CA ILE A 343 13.78 -6.11 -2.70
C ILE A 343 12.45 -6.04 -1.98
N HIS A 344 11.70 -4.97 -2.25
CA HIS A 344 10.33 -4.82 -1.76
C HIS A 344 9.38 -5.38 -2.83
N LEU A 345 8.68 -6.44 -2.49
CA LEU A 345 7.69 -7.08 -3.34
C LEU A 345 6.32 -6.45 -3.11
N LEU A 346 5.63 -6.03 -4.17
CA LEU A 346 4.20 -5.73 -4.11
C LEU A 346 3.47 -6.95 -3.55
N PRO A 347 2.18 -6.82 -3.13
CA PRO A 347 1.49 -7.90 -2.41
C PRO A 347 1.64 -9.26 -3.08
N THR A 348 1.97 -10.25 -2.27
CA THR A 348 2.21 -11.63 -2.71
C THR A 348 1.38 -12.65 -1.92
N PHE A 349 0.43 -12.18 -1.11
CA PHE A 349 -0.60 -13.03 -0.50
C PHE A 349 -1.72 -13.31 -1.51
N ASP A 350 -2.62 -14.22 -1.17
CA ASP A 350 -3.74 -14.68 -1.99
C ASP A 350 -4.69 -13.54 -2.41
N ILE A 351 -4.87 -13.37 -3.72
CA ILE A 351 -5.56 -12.26 -4.36
C ILE A 351 -6.96 -12.70 -4.81
N GLY A 352 -8.00 -11.95 -4.43
CA GLY A 352 -9.38 -12.29 -4.72
C GLY A 352 -9.82 -12.09 -6.18
N THR A 353 -9.02 -11.39 -6.99
CA THR A 353 -9.33 -11.02 -8.38
C THR A 353 -8.50 -11.77 -9.42
N ALA A 354 -7.43 -12.48 -9.02
CA ALA A 354 -6.59 -13.22 -9.93
C ALA A 354 -7.09 -14.66 -10.14
N ASN A 355 -7.26 -15.09 -11.40
CA ASN A 355 -7.55 -16.49 -11.70
C ASN A 355 -6.24 -17.26 -11.78
N GLU A 356 -6.08 -18.24 -10.91
CA GLU A 356 -4.86 -19.03 -10.79
C GLU A 356 -4.73 -20.15 -11.83
N ASN A 357 -5.79 -20.41 -12.61
CA ASN A 357 -5.78 -21.44 -13.65
C ASN A 357 -5.31 -20.88 -14.99
N ASP A 358 -4.04 -21.10 -15.35
CA ASP A 358 -3.41 -20.62 -16.57
C ASP A 358 -4.13 -21.06 -17.88
N THR A 359 -4.99 -22.10 -17.81
CA THR A 359 -5.78 -22.52 -18.97
C THR A 359 -6.99 -21.63 -19.22
N GLN A 360 -7.40 -20.87 -18.22
CA GLN A 360 -8.58 -20.00 -18.26
C GLN A 360 -8.25 -18.51 -18.36
N VAL A 361 -6.98 -18.17 -18.46
CA VAL A 361 -6.52 -16.78 -18.55
C VAL A 361 -5.83 -16.49 -19.89
N ILE A 362 -5.80 -15.22 -20.24
CA ILE A 362 -5.12 -14.72 -21.43
C ILE A 362 -3.87 -13.93 -21.05
N ASP A 363 -2.81 -14.11 -21.85
CA ASP A 363 -1.57 -13.34 -21.75
C ASP A 363 -1.33 -12.64 -23.08
N LEU A 364 -0.68 -11.49 -23.09
CA LEU A 364 -0.38 -10.75 -24.32
C LEU A 364 0.43 -11.57 -25.34
N ASN A 365 1.22 -12.51 -24.87
CA ASN A 365 2.00 -13.44 -25.70
C ASN A 365 1.18 -14.63 -26.24
N ASN A 366 -0.09 -14.75 -25.83
CA ASN A 366 -0.95 -15.79 -26.37
C ASN A 366 -1.47 -15.41 -27.74
N PRO A 367 -1.67 -16.39 -28.66
CA PRO A 367 -2.30 -16.14 -29.94
C PRO A 367 -3.77 -15.73 -29.73
N ILE A 368 -4.28 -14.92 -30.65
CA ILE A 368 -5.69 -14.48 -30.65
C ILE A 368 -6.65 -15.67 -30.70
N SER A 369 -6.26 -16.78 -31.31
CA SER A 369 -7.06 -18.03 -31.30
C SER A 369 -7.36 -18.54 -29.87
N LYS A 370 -6.44 -18.39 -28.89
CA LYS A 370 -6.71 -18.74 -27.49
C LYS A 370 -7.76 -17.81 -26.88
N LEU A 371 -7.67 -16.50 -27.13
CA LEU A 371 -8.68 -15.55 -26.71
C LEU A 371 -10.07 -15.93 -27.24
N CYS A 372 -10.16 -16.34 -28.53
CA CYS A 372 -11.41 -16.73 -29.14
C CYS A 372 -11.96 -18.06 -28.64
N GLN A 373 -11.12 -18.92 -28.06
CA GLN A 373 -11.59 -20.11 -27.35
C GLN A 373 -12.24 -19.76 -26.01
N LEU A 374 -11.70 -18.75 -25.30
CA LEU A 374 -12.22 -18.31 -24.02
C LEU A 374 -13.41 -17.36 -24.16
N VAL A 375 -13.36 -16.44 -25.13
CA VAL A 375 -14.40 -15.43 -25.39
C VAL A 375 -14.70 -15.39 -26.89
N PRO A 376 -15.54 -16.32 -27.42
CA PRO A 376 -15.81 -16.44 -28.86
C PRO A 376 -16.36 -15.19 -29.54
N GLU A 377 -17.09 -14.34 -28.80
CA GLU A 377 -17.67 -13.09 -29.29
C GLU A 377 -16.70 -11.90 -29.23
N HIS A 378 -15.48 -12.09 -28.81
CA HIS A 378 -14.51 -10.97 -28.70
C HIS A 378 -14.19 -10.42 -30.09
N LYS A 379 -14.12 -9.07 -30.21
CA LYS A 379 -13.94 -8.38 -31.52
C LYS A 379 -12.72 -8.82 -32.31
N LEU A 380 -11.65 -9.26 -31.64
CA LEU A 380 -10.45 -9.78 -32.30
C LEU A 380 -10.68 -11.13 -33.02
N CYS A 381 -11.77 -11.84 -32.71
CA CYS A 381 -12.07 -13.12 -33.36
C CYS A 381 -12.54 -12.97 -34.81
N GLY A 382 -12.80 -11.74 -35.25
CA GLY A 382 -13.12 -11.41 -36.65
C GLY A 382 -11.90 -11.14 -37.54
N ILE A 383 -10.67 -11.12 -37.00
CA ILE A 383 -9.46 -10.91 -37.81
C ILE A 383 -9.07 -12.21 -38.56
N GLU A 384 -8.43 -12.07 -39.72
CA GLU A 384 -8.06 -13.22 -40.59
C GLU A 384 -6.95 -14.08 -39.97
N ASP A 385 -5.90 -13.45 -39.44
CA ASP A 385 -4.77 -14.14 -38.84
C ASP A 385 -4.90 -14.21 -37.31
N GLN A 386 -5.50 -15.28 -36.83
CA GLN A 386 -5.64 -15.54 -35.40
C GLN A 386 -4.42 -16.24 -34.76
N ALA A 387 -3.37 -16.54 -35.54
CA ALA A 387 -2.15 -17.14 -35.04
C ALA A 387 -1.19 -16.11 -34.43
N ILE A 388 -1.30 -14.84 -34.82
CA ILE A 388 -0.51 -13.76 -34.22
C ILE A 388 -0.88 -13.57 -32.72
N THR A 389 0.07 -13.11 -31.93
CA THR A 389 -0.16 -12.80 -30.53
C THR A 389 -0.95 -11.51 -30.36
N ILE A 390 -1.60 -11.36 -29.22
CA ILE A 390 -2.29 -10.11 -28.88
C ILE A 390 -1.30 -8.94 -28.89
N GLN A 391 -0.08 -9.16 -28.39
CA GLN A 391 0.98 -8.15 -28.39
C GLN A 391 1.33 -7.71 -29.82
N GLU A 392 1.63 -8.64 -30.72
CA GLU A 392 1.94 -8.34 -32.11
C GLU A 392 0.80 -7.57 -32.78
N TYR A 393 -0.44 -7.94 -32.51
CA TYR A 393 -1.58 -7.19 -33.03
C TYR A 393 -1.64 -5.75 -32.48
N LEU A 394 -1.46 -5.56 -31.16
CA LEU A 394 -1.42 -4.24 -30.54
C LEU A 394 -0.32 -3.35 -31.16
N GLU A 395 0.84 -3.92 -31.49
CA GLU A 395 1.95 -3.20 -32.10
C GLU A 395 1.64 -2.68 -33.51
N THR A 396 0.70 -3.31 -34.25
CA THR A 396 0.23 -2.84 -35.58
C THR A 396 -0.64 -1.58 -35.50
N LEU A 397 -1.24 -1.30 -34.33
CA LEU A 397 -2.20 -0.20 -34.18
C LEU A 397 -1.50 1.14 -33.89
N PRO A 398 -2.09 2.28 -34.30
CA PRO A 398 -1.52 3.60 -34.01
C PRO A 398 -1.51 3.92 -32.51
N THR A 399 -0.44 4.54 -32.01
CA THR A 399 -0.31 4.91 -30.58
C THR A 399 -1.22 6.06 -30.17
N ALA A 400 -1.52 6.99 -31.07
CA ALA A 400 -2.30 8.19 -30.75
C ALA A 400 -3.82 7.96 -30.74
N THR A 401 -4.29 6.76 -31.06
CA THR A 401 -5.71 6.37 -31.10
C THR A 401 -6.12 5.67 -29.78
N HIS A 402 -7.43 5.50 -29.63
CA HIS A 402 -8.00 4.79 -28.47
C HIS A 402 -7.99 3.25 -28.62
N GLU A 403 -7.53 2.71 -29.74
CA GLU A 403 -7.72 1.30 -30.08
C GLU A 403 -6.90 0.37 -29.21
N ARG A 404 -5.62 0.68 -28.96
CA ARG A 404 -4.74 -0.13 -28.08
C ARG A 404 -5.34 -0.31 -26.70
N GLN A 405 -5.64 0.80 -26.02
CA GLN A 405 -6.19 0.76 -24.66
C GLN A 405 -7.56 0.06 -24.61
N ALA A 406 -8.38 0.18 -25.67
CA ALA A 406 -9.68 -0.48 -25.75
C ALA A 406 -9.57 -2.01 -25.87
N ILE A 407 -8.51 -2.53 -26.47
CA ILE A 407 -8.22 -3.96 -26.52
C ILE A 407 -7.71 -4.41 -25.14
N VAL A 408 -6.74 -3.73 -24.57
CA VAL A 408 -6.21 -4.04 -23.23
C VAL A 408 -7.35 -4.04 -22.21
N SER A 409 -8.21 -3.01 -22.22
CA SER A 409 -9.36 -2.97 -21.32
C SER A 409 -10.36 -4.13 -21.53
N SER A 410 -10.49 -4.64 -22.77
CA SER A 410 -11.45 -5.73 -23.07
C SER A 410 -10.96 -7.12 -22.64
N ILE A 411 -9.70 -7.29 -22.30
CA ILE A 411 -9.15 -8.56 -21.81
C ILE A 411 -8.85 -8.53 -20.29
N ARG A 412 -9.00 -7.39 -19.65
CA ARG A 412 -8.66 -7.14 -18.26
C ARG A 412 -9.29 -8.11 -17.26
N GLU A 413 -10.54 -8.51 -17.50
CA GLU A 413 -11.27 -9.44 -16.62
C GLU A 413 -10.87 -10.92 -16.83
N ILE A 414 -10.05 -11.20 -17.84
CA ILE A 414 -9.63 -12.56 -18.22
C ILE A 414 -8.11 -12.72 -18.32
N ASP A 415 -7.34 -11.67 -18.07
CA ASP A 415 -5.93 -11.82 -17.72
C ASP A 415 -5.82 -12.08 -16.20
N ASN A 416 -4.68 -12.45 -15.70
CA ASN A 416 -4.44 -12.60 -14.26
C ASN A 416 -3.48 -11.53 -13.74
N TYR A 417 -3.48 -10.37 -14.37
CA TYR A 417 -2.67 -9.24 -13.95
C TYR A 417 -3.35 -8.48 -12.82
N ASN A 418 -2.73 -8.40 -11.67
CA ASN A 418 -3.12 -7.48 -10.59
C ASN A 418 -1.87 -7.16 -9.74
N TRP A 419 -1.79 -5.95 -9.17
CA TRP A 419 -0.73 -5.63 -8.21
C TRP A 419 -0.87 -6.36 -6.87
N GLY A 420 -2.06 -6.90 -6.58
CA GLY A 420 -2.32 -7.71 -5.39
C GLY A 420 -2.97 -6.97 -4.22
N TYR A 421 -3.49 -5.76 -4.41
CA TYR A 421 -4.17 -5.01 -3.34
C TYR A 421 -5.64 -5.43 -3.13
N ASP A 422 -5.99 -6.66 -3.50
CA ASP A 422 -7.31 -7.26 -3.36
C ASP A 422 -7.24 -8.51 -2.46
N PRO A 423 -6.95 -8.39 -1.14
CA PRO A 423 -6.67 -9.53 -0.28
C PRO A 423 -7.88 -10.45 -0.09
N PHE A 424 -7.66 -11.76 -0.28
CA PHE A 424 -8.63 -12.82 -0.01
C PHE A 424 -8.22 -13.62 1.24
N HIS A 425 -6.98 -14.16 1.26
CA HIS A 425 -6.39 -14.79 2.45
C HIS A 425 -5.05 -14.16 2.76
N TYR A 426 -4.86 -13.71 4.00
CA TYR A 426 -3.70 -12.93 4.40
C TYR A 426 -2.39 -13.73 4.54
N THR A 427 -2.47 -15.07 4.70
CA THR A 427 -1.33 -15.87 5.16
C THR A 427 -0.93 -16.98 4.17
N VAL A 428 -1.37 -16.90 2.94
CA VAL A 428 -1.05 -17.87 1.87
C VAL A 428 -0.42 -17.14 0.70
N PRO A 429 0.68 -17.63 0.10
CA PRO A 429 1.24 -17.05 -1.12
C PRO A 429 0.26 -17.09 -2.30
N GLU A 430 0.26 -16.06 -3.14
CA GLU A 430 -0.56 -15.94 -4.33
C GLU A 430 -0.28 -17.07 -5.32
N GLY A 431 -1.34 -17.73 -5.79
CA GLY A 431 -1.22 -18.87 -6.68
C GLY A 431 -0.98 -18.51 -8.14
N SER A 432 -1.46 -17.36 -8.61
CA SER A 432 -1.23 -16.94 -10.00
C SER A 432 0.25 -16.67 -10.30
N TYR A 433 1.06 -16.41 -9.28
CA TYR A 433 2.52 -16.28 -9.41
C TYR A 433 3.26 -17.62 -9.30
N ALA A 434 2.61 -18.72 -8.96
CA ALA A 434 3.20 -20.04 -8.97
C ALA A 434 3.03 -20.74 -10.33
N GLN A 435 3.94 -21.63 -10.70
CA GLN A 435 3.75 -22.55 -11.84
C GLN A 435 2.69 -23.59 -11.53
N ASN A 436 2.59 -23.98 -10.26
CA ASN A 436 1.54 -24.84 -9.76
C ASN A 436 0.88 -24.22 -8.54
N PRO A 437 -0.35 -23.67 -8.67
CA PRO A 437 -1.05 -23.01 -7.58
C PRO A 437 -1.61 -23.95 -6.51
N GLU A 438 -1.60 -25.26 -6.73
CA GLU A 438 -2.27 -26.23 -5.89
C GLU A 438 -1.48 -26.56 -4.60
N GLY A 439 -2.11 -26.37 -3.45
CA GLY A 439 -1.64 -26.85 -2.17
C GLY A 439 -0.23 -26.37 -1.79
N SER A 440 0.66 -27.31 -1.44
CA SER A 440 2.02 -26.99 -0.99
C SER A 440 2.96 -26.51 -2.12
N ALA A 441 2.61 -26.70 -3.38
CA ALA A 441 3.49 -26.35 -4.49
C ALA A 441 3.77 -24.84 -4.55
N ARG A 442 2.73 -23.99 -4.46
CA ARG A 442 2.89 -22.52 -4.41
C ARG A 442 3.78 -22.05 -3.25
N ILE A 443 3.71 -22.73 -2.12
CA ILE A 443 4.51 -22.42 -0.93
C ILE A 443 5.99 -22.70 -1.16
N ILE A 444 6.30 -23.84 -1.77
CA ILE A 444 7.68 -24.24 -2.10
C ILE A 444 8.27 -23.26 -3.12
N GLU A 445 7.51 -22.90 -4.16
CA GLU A 445 7.95 -21.95 -5.18
C GLU A 445 8.19 -20.55 -4.60
N PHE A 446 7.30 -20.06 -3.73
CA PHE A 446 7.48 -18.78 -3.04
C PHE A 446 8.75 -18.80 -2.16
N ARG A 447 8.93 -19.85 -1.34
CA ARG A 447 10.13 -20.00 -0.52
C ARG A 447 11.41 -20.09 -1.36
N GLN A 448 11.34 -20.74 -2.52
CA GLN A 448 12.46 -20.80 -3.45
C GLN A 448 12.81 -19.42 -4.03
N MET A 449 11.81 -18.59 -4.32
CA MET A 449 12.02 -17.20 -4.71
C MET A 449 12.73 -16.43 -3.59
N VAL A 450 12.20 -16.44 -2.37
CA VAL A 450 12.80 -15.77 -1.20
C VAL A 450 14.25 -16.21 -1.02
N GLN A 451 14.50 -17.53 -1.03
CA GLN A 451 15.86 -18.08 -0.93
C GLN A 451 16.77 -17.57 -2.06
N SER A 452 16.26 -17.46 -3.27
CA SER A 452 17.03 -16.97 -4.42
C SER A 452 17.41 -15.49 -4.26
N ILE A 453 16.50 -14.66 -3.76
CA ILE A 453 16.74 -13.24 -3.50
C ILE A 453 17.76 -13.06 -2.37
N HIS A 454 17.64 -13.83 -1.27
CA HIS A 454 18.63 -13.82 -0.18
C HIS A 454 20.01 -14.27 -0.67
N ASN A 455 20.08 -15.32 -1.52
CA ASN A 455 21.35 -15.77 -2.11
C ASN A 455 22.02 -14.74 -3.04
N LEU A 456 21.29 -13.76 -3.53
CA LEU A 456 21.83 -12.61 -4.24
C LEU A 456 22.34 -11.51 -3.30
N GLY A 457 22.11 -11.62 -1.99
CA GLY A 457 22.53 -10.65 -0.97
C GLY A 457 21.49 -9.55 -0.68
N PHE A 458 20.22 -9.79 -1.01
CA PHE A 458 19.13 -8.88 -0.67
C PHE A 458 18.29 -9.43 0.48
N ARG A 459 17.67 -8.54 1.22
CA ARG A 459 16.52 -8.80 2.08
C ARG A 459 15.23 -8.79 1.26
N VAL A 460 14.20 -9.46 1.74
CA VAL A 460 12.88 -9.49 1.11
C VAL A 460 11.88 -8.73 1.99
N ILE A 461 11.32 -7.68 1.44
CA ILE A 461 10.27 -6.91 2.09
C ILE A 461 8.94 -7.26 1.41
N MET A 462 7.91 -7.51 2.19
CA MET A 462 6.58 -7.83 1.68
C MET A 462 5.63 -6.66 1.90
N ASP A 463 4.94 -6.27 0.85
CA ASP A 463 3.79 -5.36 0.95
C ASP A 463 2.58 -6.11 1.49
N VAL A 464 1.93 -5.56 2.50
CA VAL A 464 0.81 -6.19 3.20
C VAL A 464 -0.40 -5.27 3.29
N VAL A 465 -1.57 -5.83 3.07
CA VAL A 465 -2.84 -5.11 3.04
C VAL A 465 -3.76 -5.67 4.13
N TYR A 466 -3.71 -5.09 5.33
CA TYR A 466 -4.61 -5.45 6.43
C TYR A 466 -5.71 -4.41 6.67
N ASN A 467 -5.70 -3.32 5.92
CA ASN A 467 -6.67 -2.23 6.07
C ASN A 467 -8.03 -2.55 5.44
N HIS A 468 -8.12 -3.53 4.53
CA HIS A 468 -9.35 -3.97 3.89
C HIS A 468 -9.29 -5.44 3.45
N THR A 469 -10.43 -5.98 3.04
CA THR A 469 -10.55 -7.22 2.26
C THR A 469 -11.11 -6.89 0.89
N HIS A 470 -10.89 -7.76 -0.10
CA HIS A 470 -11.48 -7.60 -1.42
C HIS A 470 -13.00 -7.43 -1.33
N GLN A 471 -13.67 -8.30 -0.59
CA GLN A 471 -15.13 -8.25 -0.40
C GLN A 471 -15.53 -8.68 1.02
N ALA A 472 -16.69 -8.24 1.46
CA ALA A 472 -17.35 -8.63 2.69
C ALA A 472 -18.77 -9.18 2.45
N GLY A 473 -19.54 -9.38 3.51
CA GLY A 473 -20.90 -9.88 3.45
C GLY A 473 -20.99 -11.32 2.95
N LEU A 474 -21.86 -11.53 1.97
CA LEU A 474 -22.13 -12.83 1.36
C LEU A 474 -21.41 -13.04 0.02
N ALA A 475 -20.53 -12.12 -0.35
CA ALA A 475 -19.84 -12.18 -1.63
C ALA A 475 -18.98 -13.46 -1.76
N PRO A 476 -18.67 -13.92 -2.98
CA PRO A 476 -17.90 -15.14 -3.19
C PRO A 476 -16.56 -15.13 -2.46
N THR A 477 -15.79 -14.04 -2.54
CA THR A 477 -14.47 -13.87 -1.93
C THR A 477 -14.52 -13.33 -0.49
N ALA A 478 -15.70 -13.22 0.14
CA ALA A 478 -15.81 -12.92 1.56
C ALA A 478 -15.48 -14.17 2.40
N VAL A 479 -14.60 -14.02 3.39
CA VAL A 479 -14.28 -15.06 4.39
C VAL A 479 -14.70 -14.59 5.78
N LEU A 480 -14.14 -13.49 6.23
CA LEU A 480 -14.25 -12.99 7.61
C LEU A 480 -15.71 -12.71 8.00
N ASP A 481 -16.44 -12.04 7.13
CA ASP A 481 -17.80 -11.61 7.41
C ASP A 481 -18.82 -12.77 7.34
N LYS A 482 -18.50 -13.87 6.63
CA LYS A 482 -19.28 -15.12 6.67
C LYS A 482 -19.15 -15.87 8.00
N ILE A 483 -18.08 -15.58 8.78
CA ILE A 483 -17.76 -16.29 10.03
C ILE A 483 -18.24 -15.51 11.25
N VAL A 484 -17.92 -14.20 11.33
CA VAL A 484 -18.41 -13.29 12.37
C VAL A 484 -18.89 -11.99 11.73
N PRO A 485 -20.13 -11.97 11.25
CA PRO A 485 -20.69 -10.83 10.53
C PRO A 485 -20.54 -9.52 11.30
N ASN A 486 -20.09 -8.47 10.62
CA ASN A 486 -19.94 -7.13 11.17
C ASN A 486 -18.92 -6.99 12.32
N TYR A 487 -18.00 -7.95 12.48
CA TYR A 487 -16.95 -7.85 13.50
C TYR A 487 -15.57 -7.47 12.94
N TYR A 488 -15.16 -8.17 11.89
CA TYR A 488 -13.83 -7.96 11.31
C TYR A 488 -13.74 -6.70 10.43
N HIS A 489 -14.89 -6.19 10.00
CA HIS A 489 -15.00 -4.99 9.18
C HIS A 489 -15.43 -3.79 10.00
N ARG A 490 -14.91 -2.61 9.61
CA ARG A 490 -15.22 -1.34 10.26
C ARG A 490 -16.55 -0.81 9.76
N LEU A 491 -17.46 -0.55 10.68
CA LEU A 491 -18.78 -0.04 10.35
C LEU A 491 -18.86 1.47 10.54
N ASP A 492 -19.63 2.12 9.67
CA ASP A 492 -20.05 3.50 9.89
C ASP A 492 -20.91 3.58 11.17
N PRO A 493 -20.63 4.52 12.08
CA PRO A 493 -21.29 4.54 13.39
C PRO A 493 -22.77 4.89 13.34
N ILE A 494 -23.27 5.48 12.27
CA ILE A 494 -24.66 5.88 12.11
C ILE A 494 -25.41 4.91 11.21
N SER A 495 -24.93 4.67 10.01
CA SER A 495 -25.62 3.82 9.03
C SER A 495 -25.44 2.32 9.26
N GLY A 496 -24.40 1.90 10.01
CA GLY A 496 -24.07 0.50 10.21
C GLY A 496 -23.51 -0.20 8.97
N LYS A 497 -23.26 0.53 7.88
CA LYS A 497 -22.64 -0.01 6.66
C LYS A 497 -21.13 -0.14 6.85
N ILE A 498 -20.53 -1.08 6.15
CA ILE A 498 -19.07 -1.23 6.13
C ILE A 498 -18.44 0.04 5.54
N ALA A 499 -17.44 0.59 6.21
CA ALA A 499 -16.70 1.76 5.75
C ALA A 499 -15.82 1.38 4.54
N GLN A 500 -15.76 2.28 3.55
CA GLN A 500 -15.07 2.08 2.27
C GLN A 500 -14.24 3.31 1.89
N SER A 501 -13.60 3.96 2.85
CA SER A 501 -12.74 5.13 2.58
C SER A 501 -11.43 4.76 1.89
N THR A 502 -11.07 3.50 1.89
CA THR A 502 -10.02 2.92 1.04
C THR A 502 -10.60 2.58 -0.34
N CYS A 503 -10.15 1.52 -0.99
CA CYS A 503 -10.82 1.06 -2.22
C CYS A 503 -12.00 0.12 -1.93
N CYS A 504 -11.99 -0.59 -0.82
CA CYS A 504 -12.74 -1.82 -0.61
C CYS A 504 -13.33 -1.85 0.81
N ASP A 505 -13.70 -3.04 1.30
CA ASP A 505 -14.37 -3.19 2.60
C ASP A 505 -13.36 -3.11 3.76
N ASN A 506 -13.34 -1.97 4.44
CA ASN A 506 -12.35 -1.66 5.48
C ASN A 506 -12.43 -2.60 6.67
N THR A 507 -11.30 -3.15 7.09
CA THR A 507 -11.17 -3.96 8.30
C THR A 507 -11.09 -3.11 9.56
N ALA A 508 -11.45 -3.70 10.67
CA ALA A 508 -11.44 -3.08 12.00
C ALA A 508 -10.33 -3.68 12.88
N THR A 509 -9.08 -3.31 12.61
CA THR A 509 -7.94 -3.77 13.43
C THR A 509 -7.90 -3.16 14.82
N GLU A 510 -8.85 -2.29 15.15
CA GLU A 510 -9.17 -1.89 16.53
C GLU A 510 -9.90 -2.99 17.31
N ASN A 511 -10.48 -3.99 16.65
CA ASN A 511 -11.12 -5.16 17.27
C ASN A 511 -10.07 -6.26 17.50
N VAL A 512 -10.10 -6.85 18.68
CA VAL A 512 -9.03 -7.71 19.21
C VAL A 512 -8.70 -8.90 18.31
N MET A 513 -9.72 -9.59 17.76
CA MET A 513 -9.47 -10.76 16.91
C MET A 513 -9.00 -10.40 15.50
N MET A 514 -9.30 -9.19 15.00
CA MET A 514 -8.71 -8.71 13.74
C MET A 514 -7.24 -8.27 13.95
N GLU A 515 -6.93 -7.58 15.05
CA GLU A 515 -5.54 -7.28 15.43
C GLU A 515 -4.72 -8.57 15.58
N LYS A 516 -5.32 -9.60 16.19
CA LYS A 516 -4.69 -10.92 16.36
C LYS A 516 -4.43 -11.58 15.00
N LEU A 517 -5.41 -11.64 14.12
CA LEU A 517 -5.27 -12.23 12.78
C LEU A 517 -4.12 -11.55 12.01
N MET A 518 -4.07 -10.21 12.00
CA MET A 518 -2.97 -9.45 11.40
C MET A 518 -1.61 -9.81 12.03
N THR A 519 -1.53 -9.82 13.36
CA THR A 519 -0.28 -10.08 14.07
C THR A 519 0.21 -11.51 13.85
N ASP A 520 -0.68 -12.50 13.94
CA ASP A 520 -0.35 -13.91 13.73
C ASP A 520 0.12 -14.16 12.28
N SER A 521 -0.53 -13.54 11.31
CA SER A 521 -0.14 -13.61 9.90
C SER A 521 1.27 -13.05 9.67
N LEU A 522 1.58 -11.88 10.20
CA LEU A 522 2.92 -11.26 10.09
C LEU A 522 4.02 -12.14 10.71
N VAL A 523 3.73 -12.77 11.87
CA VAL A 523 4.66 -13.71 12.52
C VAL A 523 4.91 -14.93 11.64
N VAL A 524 3.89 -15.47 10.95
CA VAL A 524 4.05 -16.58 10.01
C VAL A 524 4.93 -16.17 8.82
N TRP A 525 4.70 -15.01 8.23
CA TRP A 525 5.51 -14.52 7.12
C TRP A 525 6.98 -14.33 7.51
N ALA A 526 7.27 -13.73 8.67
CA ALA A 526 8.64 -13.54 9.15
C ALA A 526 9.31 -14.89 9.49
N ARG A 527 8.63 -15.73 10.27
CA ARG A 527 9.21 -16.97 10.78
C ARG A 527 9.33 -18.08 9.74
N ASP A 528 8.24 -18.33 8.99
CA ASP A 528 8.13 -19.51 8.13
C ASP A 528 8.51 -19.22 6.67
N TYR A 529 8.43 -17.96 6.24
CA TYR A 529 8.81 -17.53 4.89
C TYR A 529 10.08 -16.67 4.86
N LYS A 530 10.65 -16.32 6.04
CA LYS A 530 11.86 -15.49 6.19
C LYS A 530 11.73 -14.14 5.49
N ILE A 531 10.57 -13.48 5.68
CA ILE A 531 10.35 -12.12 5.24
C ILE A 531 11.00 -11.16 6.22
N ASP A 532 11.91 -10.30 5.74
CA ASP A 532 12.79 -9.43 6.55
C ASP A 532 12.18 -8.08 6.92
N GLY A 533 11.02 -7.75 6.38
CA GLY A 533 10.33 -6.50 6.69
C GLY A 533 8.97 -6.40 6.01
N PHE A 534 8.19 -5.41 6.45
CA PHE A 534 6.82 -5.25 5.97
C PHE A 534 6.51 -3.79 5.64
N ARG A 535 5.95 -3.56 4.44
CA ARG A 535 5.30 -2.31 4.08
C ARG A 535 3.80 -2.46 4.24
N PHE A 536 3.19 -1.59 5.03
CA PHE A 536 1.74 -1.60 5.23
C PHE A 536 1.04 -0.63 4.30
N ASP A 537 0.18 -1.17 3.46
CA ASP A 537 -0.76 -0.38 2.68
C ASP A 537 -1.68 0.38 3.63
N LEU A 538 -1.92 1.69 3.35
CA LEU A 538 -2.77 2.57 4.15
C LEU A 538 -2.63 2.36 5.66
N MET A 539 -1.39 2.29 6.15
CA MET A 539 -1.03 1.95 7.54
C MET A 539 -1.79 2.78 8.58
N ALA A 540 -2.12 4.02 8.27
CA ALA A 540 -2.86 4.89 9.20
C ALA A 540 -4.32 4.49 9.41
N HIS A 541 -4.84 3.51 8.66
CA HIS A 541 -6.12 2.86 8.97
C HIS A 541 -6.04 1.85 10.11
N GLN A 542 -4.81 1.54 10.57
CA GLN A 542 -4.54 0.73 11.75
C GLN A 542 -4.35 1.63 12.98
N PRO A 543 -4.71 1.16 14.20
CA PRO A 543 -4.31 1.80 15.43
C PRO A 543 -2.78 1.76 15.62
N LYS A 544 -2.20 2.85 16.12
CA LYS A 544 -0.78 2.87 16.51
C LYS A 544 -0.43 1.73 17.48
N SER A 545 -1.31 1.42 18.44
CA SER A 545 -1.13 0.33 19.39
C SER A 545 -1.03 -1.04 18.72
N ALA A 546 -1.86 -1.30 17.70
CA ALA A 546 -1.83 -2.53 16.93
C ALA A 546 -0.51 -2.67 16.17
N MET A 547 -0.03 -1.60 15.54
CA MET A 547 1.25 -1.61 14.83
C MET A 547 2.44 -1.86 15.76
N LEU A 548 2.46 -1.23 16.92
CA LEU A 548 3.52 -1.45 17.93
C LEU A 548 3.50 -2.89 18.49
N LYS A 549 2.31 -3.44 18.70
CA LYS A 549 2.13 -4.83 19.15
C LYS A 549 2.60 -5.83 18.09
N ALA A 550 2.22 -5.60 16.83
CA ALA A 550 2.64 -6.42 15.71
C ALA A 550 4.17 -6.36 15.51
N LYS A 551 4.77 -5.14 15.52
CA LYS A 551 6.25 -4.97 15.45
C LYS A 551 6.94 -5.77 16.52
N LYS A 552 6.49 -5.67 17.78
CA LYS A 552 7.07 -6.41 18.90
C LYS A 552 6.94 -7.93 18.74
N ALA A 553 5.80 -8.43 18.23
CA ALA A 553 5.57 -9.85 18.03
C ALA A 553 6.46 -10.41 16.93
N VAL A 554 6.64 -9.69 15.83
CA VAL A 554 7.52 -10.08 14.72
C VAL A 554 8.98 -10.01 15.14
N GLN A 555 9.40 -8.96 15.84
CA GLN A 555 10.77 -8.82 16.34
C GLN A 555 11.15 -9.87 17.41
N ALA A 556 10.19 -10.60 17.97
CA ALA A 556 10.46 -11.75 18.81
C ALA A 556 10.91 -12.99 18.02
N VAL A 557 10.69 -13.05 16.74
CA VAL A 557 11.10 -14.15 15.84
C VAL A 557 12.18 -13.72 14.85
N ASP A 558 12.22 -12.45 14.47
CA ASP A 558 13.25 -11.84 13.64
C ASP A 558 13.54 -10.41 14.11
N ILE A 559 14.66 -10.21 14.81
CA ILE A 559 14.95 -8.99 15.59
C ILE A 559 15.16 -7.74 14.75
N ASP A 560 15.67 -7.84 13.54
CA ASP A 560 15.99 -6.73 12.64
C ASP A 560 14.91 -6.47 11.58
N THR A 561 13.75 -7.14 11.71
CA THR A 561 12.58 -6.85 10.87
C THR A 561 12.17 -5.38 10.98
N TYR A 562 12.09 -4.71 9.83
CA TYR A 562 11.72 -3.31 9.74
C TYR A 562 10.30 -3.13 9.23
N PHE A 563 9.54 -2.23 9.89
CA PHE A 563 8.15 -1.89 9.55
C PHE A 563 8.10 -0.49 8.97
N TYR A 564 7.36 -0.32 7.87
CA TYR A 564 7.04 0.99 7.32
C TYR A 564 5.73 0.95 6.53
N GLY A 565 5.21 2.11 6.12
CA GLY A 565 3.99 2.14 5.34
C GLY A 565 3.43 3.53 5.09
N GLU A 566 2.19 3.55 4.66
CA GLU A 566 1.47 4.77 4.32
C GLU A 566 0.74 5.35 5.53
N GLY A 567 1.37 6.37 6.12
CA GLY A 567 0.86 7.05 7.32
C GLY A 567 -0.14 8.19 7.01
N TRP A 568 -1.02 8.02 6.01
CA TRP A 568 -1.92 9.08 5.53
C TRP A 568 -3.10 9.33 6.46
N ASN A 569 -3.33 10.60 6.81
CA ASN A 569 -4.43 11.02 7.68
C ASN A 569 -5.70 11.32 6.85
N PHE A 570 -6.54 10.32 6.61
CA PHE A 570 -7.79 10.49 5.88
C PHE A 570 -8.85 9.42 6.25
N GLY A 571 -10.02 9.50 5.63
CA GLY A 571 -11.10 8.55 5.79
C GLY A 571 -11.83 8.65 7.12
N GLU A 572 -12.53 7.59 7.51
CA GLU A 572 -13.34 7.51 8.74
C GLU A 572 -12.51 7.43 10.02
N VAL A 573 -11.21 7.33 9.90
CA VAL A 573 -10.26 7.32 11.02
C VAL A 573 -9.52 8.65 11.16
N ALA A 574 -9.68 9.57 10.22
CA ALA A 574 -8.95 10.84 10.15
C ALA A 574 -8.96 11.61 11.48
N ASN A 575 -7.86 12.31 11.76
CA ASN A 575 -7.69 13.14 12.94
C ASN A 575 -7.88 12.39 14.28
N ASN A 576 -7.53 11.09 14.27
CA ASN A 576 -7.66 10.22 15.43
C ASN A 576 -9.09 10.16 15.99
N GLN A 577 -10.11 10.25 15.14
CA GLN A 577 -11.49 10.31 15.64
C GLN A 577 -12.01 8.97 16.18
N ARG A 578 -11.46 7.85 15.74
CA ARG A 578 -11.80 6.51 16.27
C ARG A 578 -10.77 6.06 17.31
N PHE A 579 -9.51 6.08 16.92
CA PHE A 579 -8.36 5.69 17.74
C PHE A 579 -7.16 6.57 17.38
N THR A 580 -6.02 6.44 18.06
CA THR A 580 -4.77 7.05 17.62
C THR A 580 -4.26 6.29 16.40
N GLN A 581 -4.33 6.92 15.23
CA GLN A 581 -3.90 6.34 13.97
C GLN A 581 -2.40 6.03 13.96
N ALA A 582 -1.98 5.03 13.18
CA ALA A 582 -0.58 4.85 12.80
C ALA A 582 -0.18 5.83 11.68
N SER A 583 -0.39 7.13 11.94
CA SER A 583 -0.09 8.21 11.00
C SER A 583 1.33 8.72 11.17
N GLN A 584 1.85 9.44 10.16
CA GLN A 584 3.18 10.04 10.16
C GLN A 584 3.50 10.76 11.48
N LEU A 585 2.61 11.67 11.93
CA LEU A 585 2.79 12.42 13.17
C LEU A 585 2.72 11.54 14.42
N ALA A 586 1.86 10.54 14.43
CA ALA A 586 1.66 9.70 15.61
C ALA A 586 2.77 8.65 15.78
N LEU A 587 3.35 8.18 14.70
CA LEU A 587 4.43 7.19 14.72
C LEU A 587 5.83 7.79 14.94
N ALA A 588 5.97 9.11 14.89
CA ALA A 588 7.25 9.78 15.13
C ALA A 588 7.96 9.26 16.39
N GLY A 589 9.22 8.87 16.27
CA GLY A 589 10.06 8.30 17.33
C GLY A 589 9.78 6.83 17.66
N THR A 590 9.09 6.09 16.78
CA THR A 590 8.84 4.65 16.95
C THR A 590 9.70 3.77 16.06
N GLU A 591 10.46 4.36 15.14
CA GLU A 591 11.20 3.63 14.09
C GLU A 591 10.27 2.71 13.27
N ILE A 592 9.03 3.13 13.10
CA ILE A 592 8.14 2.62 12.05
C ILE A 592 8.12 3.69 10.98
N GLY A 593 8.71 3.38 9.84
CA GLY A 593 8.90 4.32 8.74
C GLY A 593 7.58 4.74 8.10
N THR A 594 7.52 5.99 7.66
CA THR A 594 6.39 6.47 6.87
C THR A 594 6.85 7.15 5.60
N PHE A 595 6.15 6.89 4.49
CA PHE A 595 6.43 7.57 3.23
C PHE A 595 6.31 9.09 3.37
N THR A 596 7.35 9.83 2.93
CA THR A 596 7.35 11.31 2.99
C THR A 596 6.82 11.94 1.70
N ASP A 597 5.56 12.30 1.70
CA ASP A 597 4.94 13.09 0.62
C ASP A 597 5.55 14.50 0.50
N ARG A 598 6.14 15.04 1.59
CA ARG A 598 6.76 16.38 1.61
C ARG A 598 7.94 16.46 0.65
N LEU A 599 8.90 15.52 0.74
CA LEU A 599 10.02 15.45 -0.20
C LEU A 599 9.54 15.15 -1.61
N ARG A 600 8.65 14.16 -1.77
CA ARG A 600 8.07 13.80 -3.07
C ARG A 600 7.49 15.04 -3.76
N ASP A 601 6.61 15.76 -3.10
CA ASP A 601 5.89 16.89 -3.69
C ASP A 601 6.80 18.09 -3.94
N ALA A 602 7.78 18.36 -3.07
CA ALA A 602 8.77 19.40 -3.30
C ALA A 602 9.62 19.12 -4.54
N VAL A 603 9.95 17.84 -4.81
CA VAL A 603 10.77 17.45 -5.97
C VAL A 603 9.93 17.33 -7.24
N ARG A 604 8.93 16.44 -7.27
CA ARG A 604 8.18 16.14 -8.50
C ARG A 604 7.02 17.08 -8.75
N GLY A 605 6.58 17.82 -7.74
CA GLY A 605 5.39 18.67 -7.73
C GLY A 605 4.18 17.89 -7.14
N GLY A 606 3.36 18.57 -6.39
CA GLY A 606 2.14 18.03 -5.78
C GLY A 606 1.03 17.73 -6.78
N ALA A 607 -0.22 17.79 -6.30
CA ALA A 607 -1.42 17.57 -7.12
C ALA A 607 -1.49 16.15 -7.74
N PHE A 608 -1.26 15.13 -6.93
CA PHE A 608 -1.28 13.72 -7.36
C PHE A 608 -2.64 13.28 -7.96
N SER A 609 -3.73 13.92 -7.56
CA SER A 609 -5.11 13.68 -8.06
C SER A 609 -5.55 14.65 -9.14
N ALA A 610 -4.67 15.57 -9.59
CA ALA A 610 -5.02 16.56 -10.61
C ALA A 610 -5.27 15.91 -11.98
N SER A 611 -6.02 16.63 -12.81
CA SER A 611 -6.28 16.30 -14.22
C SER A 611 -6.07 17.53 -15.12
N GLY A 612 -5.85 17.28 -16.41
CA GLY A 612 -5.70 18.32 -17.42
C GLY A 612 -4.57 19.31 -17.09
N ASP A 613 -4.83 20.59 -17.33
CA ASP A 613 -3.83 21.66 -17.16
C ASP A 613 -3.28 21.78 -15.74
N ASP A 614 -3.99 21.31 -14.72
CA ASP A 614 -3.51 21.39 -13.34
C ASP A 614 -2.37 20.41 -13.06
N ILE A 615 -2.29 19.27 -13.78
CA ILE A 615 -1.10 18.42 -13.76
C ILE A 615 0.12 19.22 -14.26
N ARG A 616 -0.04 19.92 -15.40
CA ARG A 616 1.05 20.63 -16.05
C ARG A 616 1.51 21.86 -15.25
N LYS A 617 0.61 22.58 -14.58
CA LYS A 617 0.93 23.71 -13.71
C LYS A 617 1.72 23.30 -12.46
N SER A 618 1.56 22.08 -12.00
CA SER A 618 2.08 21.60 -10.70
C SER A 618 3.55 21.18 -10.77
N GLN A 619 4.44 22.08 -11.23
CA GLN A 619 5.89 21.81 -11.23
C GLN A 619 6.45 21.73 -9.81
N GLY A 620 7.40 20.84 -9.58
CA GLY A 620 8.28 20.79 -8.42
C GLY A 620 9.70 21.25 -8.77
N ILE A 621 10.59 21.29 -7.79
CA ILE A 621 11.99 21.68 -7.97
C ILE A 621 12.68 20.79 -9.01
N GLY A 622 12.45 19.48 -8.95
CA GLY A 622 12.97 18.51 -9.90
C GLY A 622 12.25 18.51 -11.26
N SER A 623 11.17 19.25 -11.44
CA SER A 623 10.47 19.38 -12.73
C SER A 623 10.43 20.82 -13.24
N GLY A 624 11.37 21.67 -12.79
CA GLY A 624 11.61 22.98 -13.35
C GLY A 624 10.89 24.15 -12.69
N LEU A 625 10.32 23.97 -11.49
CA LEU A 625 9.68 25.05 -10.74
C LEU A 625 10.60 26.27 -10.62
N SER A 626 10.21 27.39 -11.18
CA SER A 626 10.94 28.68 -11.22
C SER A 626 12.26 28.67 -12.03
N THR A 627 12.86 27.53 -12.32
CA THR A 627 14.08 27.43 -13.14
C THR A 627 13.76 27.28 -14.62
N MET A 628 12.70 26.51 -14.93
CA MET A 628 12.18 26.25 -16.27
C MET A 628 10.64 26.24 -16.22
N PRO A 629 10.00 27.39 -15.94
CA PRO A 629 8.54 27.43 -15.91
C PRO A 629 7.97 27.13 -17.29
N ASN A 630 6.98 26.23 -17.36
CA ASN A 630 6.27 25.95 -18.59
C ASN A 630 5.27 27.09 -18.92
N GLU A 631 4.60 27.01 -20.07
CA GLU A 631 3.73 28.06 -20.59
C GLU A 631 2.49 28.35 -19.71
N LEU A 632 2.16 27.49 -18.77
CA LEU A 632 1.00 27.66 -17.87
C LEU A 632 1.37 28.27 -16.51
N VAL A 633 2.66 28.44 -16.22
CA VAL A 633 3.15 28.84 -14.90
C VAL A 633 3.60 30.28 -14.90
N ASP A 634 2.96 31.13 -14.06
CA ASP A 634 3.40 32.52 -13.84
C ASP A 634 4.73 32.55 -13.08
N ARG A 635 5.68 33.35 -13.56
CA ARG A 635 7.05 33.42 -13.03
C ARG A 635 7.12 33.98 -11.60
N VAL A 636 6.26 34.93 -11.24
CA VAL A 636 6.25 35.54 -9.89
C VAL A 636 5.66 34.54 -8.89
N VAL A 637 4.55 33.91 -9.26
CA VAL A 637 3.90 32.86 -8.46
C VAL A 637 4.86 31.67 -8.28
N SER A 638 5.53 31.24 -9.35
CA SER A 638 6.52 30.16 -9.36
C SER A 638 7.69 30.43 -8.40
N ARG A 639 8.23 31.70 -8.36
CA ARG A 639 9.30 32.04 -7.42
C ARG A 639 8.87 31.89 -5.96
N LYS A 640 7.66 32.32 -5.61
CA LYS A 640 7.12 32.20 -4.24
C LYS A 640 6.92 30.73 -3.87
N ALA A 641 6.38 29.92 -4.79
CA ALA A 641 6.21 28.48 -4.61
C ALA A 641 7.56 27.76 -4.44
N TYR A 642 8.55 28.11 -5.26
CA TYR A 642 9.91 27.58 -5.15
C TYR A 642 10.52 27.81 -3.77
N LEU A 643 10.39 29.03 -3.23
CA LEU A 643 10.98 29.37 -1.93
C LEU A 643 10.42 28.50 -0.81
N LEU A 644 9.13 28.22 -0.80
CA LEU A 644 8.51 27.28 0.15
C LEU A 644 8.94 25.84 -0.12
N ALA A 645 8.86 25.38 -1.37
CA ALA A 645 9.27 24.03 -1.76
C ALA A 645 10.76 23.76 -1.43
N ALA A 646 11.64 24.77 -1.56
CA ALA A 646 13.05 24.66 -1.20
C ALA A 646 13.24 24.49 0.32
N ASP A 647 12.47 25.17 1.15
CA ASP A 647 12.49 24.97 2.60
C ASP A 647 11.94 23.58 2.95
N GLN A 648 10.84 23.15 2.34
CA GLN A 648 10.28 21.80 2.50
C GLN A 648 11.28 20.70 2.06
N LEU A 649 11.96 20.90 0.93
CA LEU A 649 12.95 19.96 0.44
C LEU A 649 14.16 19.86 1.37
N ARG A 650 14.63 20.97 1.95
CA ARG A 650 15.73 20.94 2.93
C ARG A 650 15.37 20.13 4.17
N ILE A 651 14.15 20.30 4.67
CA ILE A 651 13.64 19.49 5.78
C ILE A 651 13.52 18.02 5.36
N GLY A 652 13.07 17.74 4.12
CA GLY A 652 13.04 16.39 3.55
C GLY A 652 14.43 15.75 3.49
N LEU A 653 15.43 16.49 3.02
CA LEU A 653 16.83 16.05 2.99
C LEU A 653 17.43 15.80 4.37
N ALA A 654 16.89 16.44 5.42
CA ALA A 654 17.22 16.21 6.82
C ALA A 654 16.24 15.23 7.50
N ALA A 655 15.80 14.17 6.79
CA ALA A 655 14.87 13.13 7.28
C ALA A 655 13.54 13.65 7.82
N ASN A 656 13.01 14.74 7.29
CA ASN A 656 11.78 15.37 7.79
C ASN A 656 11.75 15.59 9.32
N LEU A 657 12.92 15.81 9.94
CA LEU A 657 13.00 15.99 11.39
C LEU A 657 12.25 17.23 11.86
N ALA A 658 11.36 17.03 12.82
CA ALA A 658 10.53 18.09 13.40
C ALA A 658 11.34 19.22 14.04
N ASN A 659 12.46 18.89 14.65
CA ASN A 659 13.31 19.84 15.40
C ASN A 659 14.54 20.31 14.61
N PHE A 660 14.68 19.95 13.33
CA PHE A 660 15.81 20.40 12.52
C PHE A 660 15.79 21.93 12.32
N PRO A 661 16.88 22.65 12.67
CA PRO A 661 16.91 24.11 12.58
C PRO A 661 17.17 24.56 11.13
N LEU A 662 16.42 25.53 10.66
CA LEU A 662 16.56 26.09 9.31
C LEU A 662 16.34 27.60 9.32
N LYS A 663 17.19 28.35 8.59
CA LYS A 663 16.89 29.73 8.19
C LYS A 663 15.99 29.68 6.97
N ASN A 664 14.69 29.96 7.14
CA ASN A 664 13.69 29.85 6.09
C ASN A 664 13.75 30.98 5.04
N ALA A 665 12.95 30.88 4.01
CA ALA A 665 12.85 31.87 2.93
C ALA A 665 12.44 33.28 3.36
N GLN A 666 12.01 33.50 4.60
CA GLN A 666 11.71 34.80 5.18
C GLN A 666 12.83 35.33 6.10
N ASP A 667 14.02 34.74 6.07
CA ASP A 667 15.17 35.05 6.96
C ASP A 667 14.91 34.77 8.46
N LYS A 668 13.91 33.95 8.78
CA LYS A 668 13.63 33.54 10.17
C LYS A 668 14.31 32.21 10.47
N ASN A 669 14.85 32.10 11.67
CA ASN A 669 15.30 30.82 12.21
C ASN A 669 14.07 30.09 12.72
N VAL A 670 13.79 28.92 12.17
CA VAL A 670 12.62 28.08 12.46
C VAL A 670 13.07 26.62 12.59
N THR A 671 12.19 25.77 13.07
CA THR A 671 12.37 24.32 13.08
C THR A 671 11.53 23.66 11.97
N GLY A 672 11.85 22.41 11.63
CA GLY A 672 11.13 21.65 10.58
C GLY A 672 9.62 21.63 10.77
N LYS A 673 9.14 21.52 12.03
CA LYS A 673 7.70 21.51 12.36
C LYS A 673 7.02 22.88 12.15
N GLU A 674 7.78 23.98 12.03
CA GLU A 674 7.24 25.32 11.75
C GLU A 674 7.17 25.65 10.26
N ILE A 675 7.75 24.80 9.39
CA ILE A 675 7.60 24.89 7.94
C ILE A 675 6.27 24.26 7.55
N PRO A 676 5.34 24.99 6.91
CA PRO A 676 4.02 24.47 6.58
C PRO A 676 4.06 23.49 5.39
N TYR A 677 3.20 22.47 5.45
CA TYR A 677 2.83 21.59 4.34
C TYR A 677 1.31 21.38 4.38
N GLY A 678 0.58 22.19 3.60
CA GLY A 678 -0.87 22.27 3.74
C GLY A 678 -1.27 22.69 5.17
N ASP A 679 -2.06 21.88 5.82
CA ASP A 679 -2.50 22.00 7.21
C ASP A 679 -1.60 21.24 8.22
N GLN A 680 -0.54 20.60 7.73
CA GLN A 680 0.40 19.80 8.51
C GLN A 680 1.79 20.44 8.53
N PRO A 681 2.68 20.01 9.44
CA PRO A 681 4.09 20.40 9.41
C PRO A 681 4.86 19.64 8.33
N THR A 682 5.90 20.26 7.79
CA THR A 682 6.87 19.60 6.92
C THR A 682 7.74 18.62 7.72
N GLY A 683 8.31 19.08 8.84
CA GLY A 683 9.06 18.24 9.76
C GLY A 683 8.14 17.55 10.74
N TYR A 684 8.10 16.23 10.75
CA TYR A 684 7.26 15.43 11.62
C TYR A 684 8.02 14.32 12.35
N ALA A 685 9.12 13.84 11.77
CA ALA A 685 9.92 12.74 12.31
C ALA A 685 10.72 13.17 13.54
N LEU A 686 10.98 12.25 14.44
CA LEU A 686 11.86 12.41 15.61
C LEU A 686 13.13 11.61 15.47
N ASP A 687 13.14 10.63 14.55
CA ASP A 687 14.26 9.78 14.22
C ASP A 687 14.35 9.62 12.69
N PRO A 688 15.56 9.48 12.08
CA PRO A 688 15.68 9.25 10.65
C PRO A 688 15.01 7.95 10.18
N ALA A 689 14.94 6.92 11.01
CA ALA A 689 14.21 5.69 10.71
C ALA A 689 12.69 5.88 10.60
N ASP A 690 12.12 7.00 11.02
CA ASP A 690 10.70 7.30 10.84
C ASP A 690 10.35 7.67 9.38
N THR A 691 11.36 7.81 8.47
CA THR A 691 11.16 8.47 7.18
C THR A 691 11.60 7.62 6.00
N ILE A 692 10.65 7.36 5.07
CA ILE A 692 10.90 6.72 3.78
C ILE A 692 10.88 7.78 2.68
N ASN A 693 12.04 8.02 2.07
CA ASN A 693 12.24 9.04 1.04
C ASN A 693 12.00 8.47 -0.35
N TYR A 694 11.09 9.05 -1.10
CA TYR A 694 10.77 8.62 -2.46
C TYR A 694 10.34 9.77 -3.35
N VAL A 695 10.42 9.56 -4.66
CA VAL A 695 9.88 10.46 -5.69
C VAL A 695 9.00 9.73 -6.69
N SER A 696 9.05 8.40 -6.71
CA SER A 696 8.24 7.51 -7.55
C SER A 696 8.02 6.19 -6.83
N LYS A 697 6.85 5.58 -6.99
CA LYS A 697 6.48 4.23 -6.60
C LYS A 697 5.45 3.66 -7.60
N HIS A 698 4.92 2.47 -7.37
CA HIS A 698 3.90 1.89 -8.26
C HIS A 698 2.70 2.80 -8.48
N ASP A 699 2.21 3.50 -7.43
CA ASP A 699 1.12 4.47 -7.53
C ASP A 699 1.47 5.70 -8.34
N ASN A 700 0.46 6.27 -8.98
CA ASN A 700 0.52 7.44 -9.81
C ASN A 700 1.38 7.25 -11.08
N GLN A 701 1.58 8.33 -11.81
CA GLN A 701 2.47 8.32 -12.97
C GLN A 701 3.90 8.05 -12.53
N THR A 702 4.65 7.30 -13.33
CA THR A 702 6.09 7.18 -13.13
C THR A 702 6.76 8.55 -13.11
N LEU A 703 7.96 8.66 -12.57
CA LEU A 703 8.70 9.92 -12.57
C LEU A 703 8.96 10.43 -13.99
N TRP A 704 9.20 9.53 -14.95
CA TRP A 704 9.38 9.90 -16.36
C TRP A 704 8.11 10.53 -16.92
N ASP A 705 6.96 9.86 -16.83
CA ASP A 705 5.67 10.34 -17.32
C ASP A 705 5.27 11.66 -16.66
N ASN A 706 5.46 11.77 -15.34
CA ASN A 706 5.20 12.99 -14.59
C ASN A 706 6.01 14.18 -15.11
N ASN A 707 7.28 13.98 -15.43
CA ASN A 707 8.15 15.01 -15.97
C ASN A 707 7.71 15.43 -17.37
N GLN A 708 7.22 14.48 -18.21
CA GLN A 708 6.75 14.83 -19.56
C GLN A 708 5.51 15.74 -19.50
N TYR A 709 4.62 15.57 -18.55
CA TYR A 709 3.51 16.49 -18.34
C TYR A 709 3.96 17.90 -17.97
N ARG A 710 5.05 18.08 -17.20
CA ARG A 710 5.39 19.30 -16.47
C ARG A 710 6.49 20.13 -17.10
N LEU A 711 7.44 19.50 -17.79
CA LEU A 711 8.56 20.21 -18.39
C LEU A 711 8.12 21.06 -19.60
N PRO A 712 8.84 22.17 -19.90
CA PRO A 712 8.66 22.89 -21.15
C PRO A 712 8.78 21.98 -22.37
N PHE A 713 8.03 22.24 -23.42
CA PHE A 713 8.01 21.37 -24.60
C PHE A 713 9.34 21.32 -25.34
N ASP A 714 10.12 22.40 -25.29
CA ASP A 714 11.42 22.57 -25.95
C ASP A 714 12.61 21.97 -25.15
N THR A 715 12.35 21.40 -23.98
CA THR A 715 13.37 20.72 -23.18
C THR A 715 13.96 19.54 -23.96
N SER A 716 15.30 19.53 -24.13
CA SER A 716 16.00 18.47 -24.90
C SER A 716 15.90 17.11 -24.21
N THR A 717 16.02 16.01 -24.97
CA THR A 717 16.04 14.65 -24.42
C THR A 717 17.14 14.50 -23.35
N LYS A 718 18.33 15.02 -23.64
CA LYS A 718 19.47 14.99 -22.67
C LYS A 718 19.11 15.68 -21.36
N ASP A 719 18.46 16.85 -21.43
CA ASP A 719 18.09 17.57 -20.21
C ASP A 719 16.95 16.86 -19.46
N ARG A 720 15.98 16.24 -20.16
CA ARG A 720 14.94 15.42 -19.53
C ARG A 720 15.52 14.25 -18.75
N VAL A 721 16.52 13.56 -19.31
CA VAL A 721 17.23 12.47 -18.63
C VAL A 721 17.97 12.99 -17.39
N ARG A 722 18.67 14.12 -17.49
CA ARG A 722 19.39 14.74 -16.36
C ARG A 722 18.45 15.18 -15.25
N ILE A 723 17.30 15.78 -15.60
CA ILE A 723 16.25 16.21 -14.66
C ILE A 723 15.66 14.99 -13.94
N HIS A 724 15.44 13.89 -14.64
CA HIS A 724 14.96 12.64 -14.05
C HIS A 724 15.96 12.10 -13.01
N LEU A 725 17.23 11.96 -13.40
CA LEU A 725 18.29 11.50 -12.51
C LEU A 725 18.47 12.42 -11.30
N GLN A 726 18.44 13.73 -11.51
CA GLN A 726 18.53 14.70 -10.43
C GLN A 726 17.36 14.58 -9.45
N SER A 727 16.15 14.30 -9.95
CA SER A 727 14.98 14.06 -9.10
C SER A 727 15.16 12.83 -8.23
N LEU A 728 15.74 11.74 -8.76
CA LEU A 728 16.07 10.54 -7.99
C LEU A 728 17.15 10.83 -6.93
N SER A 729 18.13 11.67 -7.27
CA SER A 729 19.24 11.98 -6.37
C SER A 729 18.80 12.67 -5.07
N PHE A 730 17.68 13.40 -5.06
CA PHE A 730 17.14 13.99 -3.83
C PHE A 730 16.68 12.93 -2.83
N ALA A 731 16.03 11.86 -3.28
CA ALA A 731 15.64 10.76 -2.40
C ALA A 731 16.87 9.95 -1.95
N ILE A 732 17.83 9.74 -2.85
CA ILE A 732 19.03 8.93 -2.58
C ILE A 732 19.96 9.62 -1.58
N PHE A 733 20.18 10.93 -1.68
CA PHE A 733 21.10 11.65 -0.80
C PHE A 733 20.45 12.29 0.43
N ALA A 734 19.15 12.08 0.64
CA ALA A 734 18.49 12.47 1.87
C ALA A 734 18.93 11.60 3.05
N GLN A 735 18.94 12.16 4.27
CA GLN A 735 18.96 11.37 5.49
C GLN A 735 17.64 10.58 5.62
N GLY A 736 17.64 9.49 6.36
CA GLY A 736 16.56 8.52 6.39
C GLY A 736 16.71 7.47 5.27
N ILE A 737 15.64 6.77 4.91
CA ILE A 737 15.69 5.54 4.11
C ILE A 737 15.18 5.78 2.69
N PRO A 738 15.99 5.55 1.63
CA PRO A 738 15.56 5.68 0.25
C PRO A 738 14.65 4.53 -0.20
N PHE A 739 13.64 4.88 -0.99
CA PHE A 739 12.73 3.96 -1.65
C PHE A 739 12.69 4.26 -3.16
N LEU A 740 12.95 3.25 -3.97
CA LEU A 740 13.20 3.36 -5.39
C LEU A 740 12.26 2.42 -6.16
N HIS A 741 11.58 2.92 -7.15
CA HIS A 741 10.63 2.19 -7.97
C HIS A 741 11.36 1.46 -9.10
N MET A 742 11.10 0.17 -9.30
CA MET A 742 11.66 -0.67 -10.37
C MET A 742 11.52 -0.03 -11.74
N GLY A 743 12.63 0.14 -12.40
CA GLY A 743 12.71 0.75 -13.74
C GLY A 743 12.84 2.27 -13.73
N SER A 744 12.82 2.96 -12.59
CA SER A 744 13.10 4.41 -12.56
C SER A 744 14.46 4.73 -13.15
N GLU A 745 15.46 3.89 -12.92
CA GLU A 745 16.80 3.97 -13.50
C GLU A 745 16.83 3.75 -15.01
N PHE A 746 15.79 3.10 -15.57
CA PHE A 746 15.58 2.90 -17.01
C PHE A 746 14.65 3.94 -17.63
N LEU A 747 14.31 5.01 -16.91
CA LEU A 747 13.34 6.02 -17.36
C LEU A 747 11.95 5.41 -17.62
N ARG A 748 11.54 4.40 -16.85
CA ARG A 748 10.30 3.63 -17.01
C ARG A 748 9.11 4.55 -17.19
N SER A 749 8.28 4.24 -18.18
CA SER A 749 6.99 4.85 -18.45
C SER A 749 5.87 3.82 -18.35
N LYS A 750 4.70 4.26 -17.88
CA LYS A 750 3.43 3.56 -17.98
C LYS A 750 2.53 4.20 -19.05
N SER A 751 3.14 4.86 -20.03
CA SER A 751 2.44 5.61 -21.09
C SER A 751 1.41 6.60 -20.51
N PHE A 752 1.82 7.37 -19.51
CA PHE A 752 1.01 8.36 -18.75
C PHE A 752 -0.07 7.76 -17.83
N LEU A 753 -0.27 6.46 -17.81
CA LEU A 753 -1.28 5.83 -16.95
C LEU A 753 -0.94 6.06 -15.47
N ARG A 754 -1.89 6.70 -14.75
CA ARG A 754 -1.72 7.03 -13.34
C ARG A 754 -1.87 5.81 -12.45
N ASP A 755 -2.86 5.00 -12.74
CA ASP A 755 -3.31 3.89 -11.89
C ASP A 755 -3.45 2.64 -12.74
N SER A 756 -2.43 1.78 -12.69
CA SER A 756 -2.26 0.66 -13.62
C SER A 756 -2.37 -0.71 -12.95
N TYR A 757 -2.98 -0.78 -11.75
CA TYR A 757 -2.99 -1.96 -10.89
C TYR A 757 -3.54 -3.24 -11.55
N ASP A 758 -4.46 -3.10 -12.51
CA ASP A 758 -5.16 -4.18 -13.22
C ASP A 758 -5.22 -3.96 -14.75
N TYR A 759 -4.26 -3.19 -15.33
CA TYR A 759 -4.22 -2.90 -16.76
C TYR A 759 -3.14 -3.67 -17.52
N GLY A 760 -2.83 -4.85 -17.04
CA GLY A 760 -2.04 -5.86 -17.74
C GLY A 760 -0.60 -5.48 -18.04
N ASP A 761 0.08 -6.40 -18.69
CA ASP A 761 1.49 -6.29 -19.03
C ASP A 761 1.80 -5.16 -20.04
N TRP A 762 0.83 -4.71 -20.83
CA TRP A 762 1.04 -3.69 -21.87
C TRP A 762 1.52 -2.36 -21.30
N PHE A 763 0.83 -1.85 -20.26
CA PHE A 763 1.18 -0.57 -19.66
C PHE A 763 2.25 -0.71 -18.56
N ASN A 764 2.41 -1.90 -17.99
CA ASN A 764 3.30 -2.14 -16.86
C ASN A 764 4.68 -2.70 -17.23
N LYS A 765 4.99 -2.81 -18.52
CA LYS A 765 6.25 -3.36 -19.02
C LYS A 765 7.48 -2.69 -18.40
N VAL A 766 8.43 -3.54 -17.97
CA VAL A 766 9.81 -3.17 -17.65
C VAL A 766 10.74 -3.91 -18.59
N ASP A 767 11.63 -3.19 -19.26
CA ASP A 767 12.59 -3.77 -20.20
C ASP A 767 14.00 -3.77 -19.62
N PHE A 768 14.35 -4.83 -18.91
CA PHE A 768 15.69 -5.02 -18.36
C PHE A 768 16.80 -5.16 -19.40
N THR A 769 16.46 -5.32 -20.69
CA THR A 769 17.44 -5.27 -21.79
C THR A 769 17.83 -3.84 -22.15
N LYS A 770 17.15 -2.83 -21.58
CA LYS A 770 17.39 -1.39 -21.77
C LYS A 770 17.22 -0.92 -23.23
N GLN A 771 16.41 -1.64 -24.02
CA GLN A 771 16.14 -1.27 -25.42
C GLN A 771 14.99 -0.28 -25.53
N SER A 772 14.07 -0.27 -24.56
CA SER A 772 12.93 0.63 -24.50
C SER A 772 12.56 0.99 -23.06
N ASN A 773 11.80 2.08 -22.90
CA ASN A 773 11.28 2.49 -21.60
C ASN A 773 9.74 2.46 -21.51
N ASN A 774 9.09 1.84 -22.48
CA ASN A 774 7.62 1.72 -22.58
C ASN A 774 6.87 3.07 -22.74
N TYR A 775 7.54 4.13 -23.22
CA TYR A 775 6.91 5.44 -23.41
C TYR A 775 6.09 5.46 -24.71
N ASN A 776 4.89 6.10 -24.65
CA ASN A 776 4.00 6.30 -25.80
C ASN A 776 3.58 4.99 -26.50
N VAL A 777 3.33 3.93 -25.74
CA VAL A 777 2.80 2.67 -26.29
C VAL A 777 1.29 2.69 -26.53
N GLY A 778 0.63 3.80 -26.24
CA GLY A 778 -0.80 4.04 -26.44
C GLY A 778 -1.33 5.09 -25.47
N LEU A 779 -2.54 5.58 -25.71
CA LEU A 779 -3.25 6.40 -24.70
C LEU A 779 -3.60 5.53 -23.49
N PRO A 780 -3.56 6.08 -22.28
CA PRO A 780 -3.98 5.33 -21.09
C PRO A 780 -5.49 5.01 -21.15
N PRO A 781 -5.95 3.97 -20.44
CA PRO A 781 -7.34 3.55 -20.41
C PRO A 781 -8.34 4.69 -20.12
N ALA A 782 -9.47 4.64 -20.85
CA ALA A 782 -10.45 5.72 -20.86
C ALA A 782 -11.12 5.91 -19.50
N ASP A 783 -11.42 4.83 -18.79
CA ASP A 783 -12.06 4.84 -17.47
C ASP A 783 -11.16 5.45 -16.37
N LYS A 784 -9.85 5.47 -16.57
CA LYS A 784 -8.89 6.07 -15.63
C LYS A 784 -8.45 7.48 -16.03
N ASP A 785 -8.04 7.68 -17.28
CA ASP A 785 -7.31 8.88 -17.70
C ASP A 785 -7.86 9.57 -18.96
N GLN A 786 -9.09 9.29 -19.41
CA GLN A 786 -9.67 9.93 -20.61
C GLN A 786 -9.66 11.45 -20.52
N ALA A 787 -9.89 12.02 -19.34
CA ALA A 787 -9.84 13.47 -19.10
C ALA A 787 -8.45 14.07 -19.43
N ASN A 788 -7.39 13.28 -19.36
CA ASN A 788 -6.02 13.71 -19.63
C ASN A 788 -5.59 13.51 -21.09
N TRP A 789 -6.35 12.80 -21.94
CA TRP A 789 -6.00 12.56 -23.35
C TRP A 789 -5.71 13.83 -24.17
N PRO A 790 -6.47 14.92 -24.02
CA PRO A 790 -6.14 16.17 -24.73
C PRO A 790 -4.77 16.71 -24.35
N LEU A 791 -4.41 16.66 -23.06
CA LEU A 791 -3.09 17.09 -22.59
C LEU A 791 -1.99 16.14 -23.09
N ILE A 792 -2.19 14.80 -22.99
CA ILE A 792 -1.24 13.81 -23.48
C ILE A 792 -0.94 14.02 -24.97
N LYS A 793 -1.97 14.14 -25.80
CA LYS A 793 -1.81 14.42 -27.23
C LYS A 793 -1.07 15.74 -27.50
N LYS A 794 -1.35 16.78 -26.70
CA LYS A 794 -0.63 18.06 -26.77
C LYS A 794 0.84 17.89 -26.41
N VAL A 795 1.15 17.16 -25.33
CA VAL A 795 2.53 16.88 -24.87
C VAL A 795 3.31 16.14 -25.96
N LEU A 796 2.77 15.01 -26.45
CA LEU A 796 3.41 14.23 -27.48
C LEU A 796 3.68 15.03 -28.77
N ALA A 797 2.69 15.81 -29.21
CA ALA A 797 2.84 16.64 -30.42
C ALA A 797 3.84 17.80 -30.25
N LYS A 798 3.85 18.46 -29.08
CA LYS A 798 4.67 19.66 -28.84
C LYS A 798 6.10 19.33 -28.41
N ASN A 799 6.33 18.17 -27.80
CA ASN A 799 7.68 17.71 -27.51
C ASN A 799 8.47 17.33 -28.79
N GLU A 800 7.81 17.06 -29.91
CA GLU A 800 8.45 16.79 -31.21
C GLU A 800 9.55 15.72 -31.15
N GLY A 801 9.30 14.65 -30.35
CA GLY A 801 10.24 13.56 -30.14
C GLY A 801 11.34 13.78 -29.10
N ARG A 802 11.38 14.97 -28.44
CA ARG A 802 12.38 15.26 -27.38
C ARG A 802 12.13 14.49 -26.09
N ASP A 803 11.03 13.79 -25.99
CA ASP A 803 10.62 12.90 -24.90
C ASP A 803 10.86 11.41 -25.23
N ILE A 804 11.38 11.12 -26.41
CA ILE A 804 11.77 9.75 -26.82
C ILE A 804 13.24 9.53 -26.49
N VAL A 805 13.53 8.48 -25.75
CA VAL A 805 14.89 8.10 -25.34
C VAL A 805 15.43 6.97 -26.22
N SER A 806 16.74 6.98 -26.42
CA SER A 806 17.48 5.90 -27.06
C SER A 806 17.95 4.87 -26.02
N PRO A 807 18.33 3.65 -26.44
CA PRO A 807 19.01 2.69 -25.56
C PRO A 807 20.26 3.27 -24.87
N THR A 808 20.97 4.17 -25.52
CA THR A 808 22.15 4.85 -24.92
C THR A 808 21.73 5.81 -23.79
N ASP A 809 20.61 6.51 -23.93
CA ASP A 809 20.09 7.38 -22.85
C ASP A 809 19.64 6.55 -21.66
N ILE A 810 19.03 5.39 -21.90
CA ILE A 810 18.58 4.46 -20.84
C ILE A 810 19.80 3.87 -20.12
N GLU A 811 20.81 3.42 -20.86
CA GLU A 811 22.04 2.90 -20.27
C GLU A 811 22.77 3.97 -19.45
N PHE A 812 22.91 5.19 -19.99
CA PHE A 812 23.49 6.32 -19.27
C PHE A 812 22.73 6.57 -17.94
N SER A 813 21.40 6.57 -17.98
CA SER A 813 20.59 6.76 -16.78
C SER A 813 20.82 5.65 -15.75
N ALA A 814 20.87 4.39 -16.18
CA ALA A 814 21.10 3.25 -15.30
C ALA A 814 22.50 3.30 -14.66
N GLU A 815 23.53 3.69 -15.40
CA GLU A 815 24.89 3.80 -14.86
C GLU A 815 25.01 4.94 -13.83
N VAL A 816 24.50 6.15 -14.14
CA VAL A 816 24.51 7.27 -13.19
C VAL A 816 23.69 6.96 -11.92
N PHE A 817 22.58 6.26 -12.06
CA PHE A 817 21.80 5.81 -10.90
C PHE A 817 22.63 4.89 -9.98
N LYS A 818 23.35 3.91 -10.54
CA LYS A 818 24.26 3.04 -9.77
C LYS A 818 25.39 3.82 -9.09
N GLU A 819 25.93 4.84 -9.78
CA GLU A 819 26.90 5.75 -9.17
C GLU A 819 26.33 6.47 -7.94
N PHE A 820 25.09 6.97 -8.00
CA PHE A 820 24.45 7.62 -6.86
C PHE A 820 24.26 6.67 -5.67
N ILE A 821 23.84 5.43 -5.92
CA ILE A 821 23.71 4.42 -4.88
C ILE A 821 25.06 4.10 -4.25
N SER A 822 26.08 3.84 -5.08
CA SER A 822 27.44 3.53 -4.61
C SER A 822 28.04 4.70 -3.82
N LEU A 823 27.74 5.93 -4.22
CA LEU A 823 28.16 7.13 -3.53
C LEU A 823 27.50 7.26 -2.14
N ARG A 824 26.18 7.02 -2.05
CA ARG A 824 25.49 6.97 -0.74
C ARG A 824 26.10 5.91 0.18
N MET A 825 26.41 4.73 -0.36
CA MET A 825 26.92 3.61 0.42
C MET A 825 28.41 3.74 0.77
N SER A 826 29.17 4.60 0.07
CA SER A 826 30.61 4.81 0.31
C SER A 826 30.91 5.48 1.65
N THR A 827 29.94 6.12 2.29
CA THR A 827 30.11 6.81 3.58
C THR A 827 28.88 6.70 4.48
N PRO A 828 29.04 6.50 5.79
CA PRO A 828 27.93 6.54 6.75
C PRO A 828 27.35 7.95 6.94
N LEU A 829 28.00 9.01 6.46
CA LEU A 829 27.49 10.39 6.60
C LEU A 829 26.15 10.62 5.89
N PHE A 830 25.81 9.83 4.89
CA PHE A 830 24.47 9.83 4.28
C PHE A 830 23.43 9.00 5.05
N ARG A 831 23.84 8.29 6.10
CA ARG A 831 23.04 7.30 6.83
C ARG A 831 23.21 7.48 8.35
N LEU A 832 23.13 8.74 8.81
CA LEU A 832 23.20 9.08 10.23
C LEU A 832 22.02 8.46 10.98
N THR A 833 22.29 7.87 12.14
CA THR A 833 21.39 6.93 12.81
C THR A 833 20.49 7.55 13.89
N ASN A 834 20.60 8.88 14.12
CA ASN A 834 19.72 9.55 15.06
C ASN A 834 19.59 11.06 14.77
N SER A 835 18.58 11.67 15.34
CA SER A 835 18.26 13.07 15.09
C SER A 835 19.34 14.05 15.57
N GLU A 836 20.05 13.74 16.67
CA GLU A 836 21.11 14.59 17.20
C GLU A 836 22.26 14.69 16.21
N GLN A 837 22.72 13.56 15.67
CA GLN A 837 23.77 13.54 14.65
C GLN A 837 23.41 14.37 13.43
N ILE A 838 22.15 14.27 12.95
CA ILE A 838 21.70 15.05 11.79
C ILE A 838 21.66 16.54 12.11
N ILE A 839 21.09 16.94 13.26
CA ILE A 839 20.99 18.34 13.65
C ILE A 839 22.36 18.99 13.85
N GLU A 840 23.32 18.26 14.35
CA GLU A 840 24.67 18.76 14.59
C GLU A 840 25.49 18.88 13.31
N ARG A 841 25.39 17.88 12.41
CA ARG A 841 26.30 17.72 11.28
C ARG A 841 25.76 18.28 9.97
N VAL A 842 24.45 18.14 9.72
CA VAL A 842 23.84 18.58 8.46
C VAL A 842 23.56 20.09 8.50
N LYS A 843 24.01 20.80 7.44
CA LYS A 843 23.75 22.23 7.28
C LYS A 843 23.33 22.54 5.86
N PHE A 844 22.40 23.48 5.73
CA PHE A 844 22.03 24.01 4.43
C PHE A 844 22.62 25.40 4.22
N HIS A 845 23.25 25.55 3.08
CA HIS A 845 23.74 26.82 2.57
C HIS A 845 22.77 27.37 1.51
N ASN A 846 22.99 28.59 1.01
CA ASN A 846 22.04 29.20 0.05
C ASN A 846 20.59 29.21 0.56
N THR A 847 20.39 29.66 1.79
CA THR A 847 19.07 29.73 2.46
C THR A 847 18.60 31.18 2.57
N GLY A 848 17.41 31.42 3.11
CA GLY A 848 16.87 32.76 3.34
C GLY A 848 16.29 33.41 2.10
N LYS A 849 15.92 34.68 2.24
CA LYS A 849 15.25 35.48 1.20
C LYS A 849 16.12 35.71 -0.05
N ALA A 850 17.42 35.85 0.13
CA ALA A 850 18.39 36.14 -0.92
C ALA A 850 18.93 34.89 -1.64
N GLN A 851 18.42 33.69 -1.32
CA GLN A 851 18.86 32.44 -1.93
C GLN A 851 18.77 32.45 -3.46
N GLN A 852 19.75 31.83 -4.10
CA GLN A 852 19.76 31.61 -5.56
C GLN A 852 18.74 30.52 -5.90
N ILE A 853 17.86 30.82 -6.85
CA ILE A 853 16.88 29.86 -7.36
C ILE A 853 17.57 28.75 -8.14
N GLY A 854 17.08 27.53 -8.00
CA GLY A 854 17.62 26.35 -8.67
C GLY A 854 18.85 25.74 -7.98
N LEU A 855 19.13 26.13 -6.73
CA LEU A 855 20.32 25.71 -6.03
C LEU A 855 20.00 25.25 -4.60
N ILE A 856 20.21 23.99 -4.31
CA ILE A 856 20.19 23.40 -2.94
C ILE A 856 21.60 22.94 -2.61
N VAL A 857 22.11 23.38 -1.47
CA VAL A 857 23.48 23.07 -1.02
C VAL A 857 23.41 22.51 0.39
N MET A 858 23.80 21.27 0.56
CA MET A 858 23.83 20.55 1.82
C MET A 858 25.27 20.17 2.16
N SER A 859 25.72 20.45 3.36
CA SER A 859 26.97 19.93 3.89
C SER A 859 26.74 19.00 5.06
N ILE A 860 27.58 17.98 5.22
CA ILE A 860 27.61 17.07 6.36
C ILE A 860 29.03 17.06 6.90
N ASP A 861 29.17 17.38 8.18
CA ASP A 861 30.46 17.62 8.85
C ASP A 861 30.73 16.48 9.84
N ASP A 862 31.92 15.87 9.77
CA ASP A 862 32.40 14.86 10.72
C ASP A 862 33.71 15.27 11.39
N ALA A 863 33.92 16.58 11.59
CA ALA A 863 35.10 17.11 12.21
C ALA A 863 35.34 16.59 13.66
N GLU A 864 36.58 16.68 14.12
CA GLU A 864 37.06 16.19 15.44
C GLU A 864 36.21 16.57 16.65
N LYS A 865 35.42 17.65 16.57
CA LYS A 865 34.50 18.08 17.64
C LYS A 865 33.32 17.12 17.87
N TYR A 866 33.08 16.20 16.95
CA TYR A 866 32.02 15.17 17.05
C TYR A 866 32.62 13.80 17.32
N GLN A 867 31.80 12.87 17.76
CA GLN A 867 32.17 11.46 17.71
C GLN A 867 32.28 11.06 16.23
N GLN A 868 33.48 10.71 15.77
CA GLN A 868 33.71 10.34 14.39
C GLN A 868 32.82 9.17 13.93
N VAL A 869 32.19 9.32 12.77
CA VAL A 869 31.34 8.31 12.14
C VAL A 869 31.98 7.72 10.87
N ASP A 870 32.83 8.48 10.20
CA ASP A 870 33.57 8.06 9.00
C ASP A 870 35.09 8.13 9.24
N ALA A 871 35.78 7.04 8.86
CA ALA A 871 37.24 6.95 9.07
C ALA A 871 38.04 7.73 8.03
N ASP A 872 37.49 7.94 6.84
CA ASP A 872 38.19 8.46 5.66
C ASP A 872 37.73 9.87 5.25
N ILE A 873 36.45 10.21 5.55
CA ILE A 873 35.83 11.46 5.11
C ILE A 873 35.52 12.34 6.33
N SER A 874 36.15 13.52 6.40
CA SER A 874 35.90 14.51 7.47
C SER A 874 34.72 15.43 7.20
N ALA A 875 34.33 15.60 5.93
CA ALA A 875 33.14 16.36 5.55
C ALA A 875 32.75 16.09 4.09
N LEU A 876 31.49 16.30 3.77
CA LEU A 876 31.00 16.30 2.39
C LEU A 876 30.05 17.47 2.10
N VAL A 877 29.99 17.86 0.81
CA VAL A 877 29.03 18.87 0.33
C VAL A 877 28.32 18.33 -0.90
N VAL A 878 26.98 18.24 -0.82
CA VAL A 878 26.12 17.89 -1.93
C VAL A 878 25.51 19.15 -2.50
N ILE A 879 25.68 19.36 -3.82
CA ILE A 879 25.17 20.54 -4.52
C ILE A 879 24.24 20.07 -5.63
N PHE A 880 22.95 20.38 -5.48
CA PHE A 880 21.93 20.15 -6.48
C PHE A 880 21.71 21.45 -7.26
N ASN A 881 22.20 21.53 -8.49
CA ASN A 881 21.95 22.64 -9.41
C ASN A 881 20.83 22.27 -10.37
N THR A 882 19.59 22.66 -10.07
CA THR A 882 18.41 22.41 -10.91
C THR A 882 18.18 23.51 -11.96
N SER A 883 19.11 24.45 -12.11
CA SER A 883 19.01 25.50 -13.13
C SER A 883 19.62 25.04 -14.46
N THR A 884 19.20 25.66 -15.54
CA THR A 884 19.74 25.45 -16.89
C THR A 884 21.09 26.14 -17.14
N THR A 885 21.70 26.73 -16.12
CA THR A 885 23.00 27.39 -16.18
C THR A 885 23.91 26.86 -15.06
N ALA A 886 25.20 26.79 -15.36
CA ALA A 886 26.19 26.50 -14.35
C ALA A 886 26.15 27.54 -13.21
N LYS A 887 26.52 27.12 -12.01
CA LYS A 887 26.54 27.97 -10.80
C LYS A 887 27.91 27.97 -10.15
N THR A 888 28.31 29.17 -9.66
CA THR A 888 29.43 29.29 -8.73
C THR A 888 28.86 29.58 -7.34
N ILE A 889 29.21 28.76 -6.39
CA ILE A 889 28.70 28.77 -5.02
C ILE A 889 29.81 29.23 -4.08
N PRO A 890 29.71 30.40 -3.44
CA PRO A 890 30.65 30.80 -2.40
C PRO A 890 30.63 29.80 -1.25
N PHE A 891 31.80 29.26 -0.92
CA PHE A 891 31.99 28.33 0.19
C PHE A 891 33.37 28.48 0.74
N LYS A 892 33.48 28.87 2.02
CA LYS A 892 34.80 29.07 2.67
C LYS A 892 35.55 27.73 2.66
N GLU A 893 36.84 27.79 2.33
CA GLU A 893 37.73 26.60 2.31
C GLU A 893 37.31 25.53 1.27
N ALA A 894 36.61 25.89 0.22
CA ALA A 894 36.23 24.95 -0.84
C ALA A 894 37.44 24.24 -1.47
N ALA A 895 38.63 24.84 -1.47
CA ALA A 895 39.87 24.21 -1.95
C ALA A 895 40.27 22.94 -1.19
N GLN A 896 39.71 22.71 0.02
CA GLN A 896 39.98 21.50 0.79
C GLN A 896 39.12 20.32 0.34
N TYR A 897 38.20 20.54 -0.59
CA TYR A 897 37.28 19.54 -1.11
C TYR A 897 37.63 19.17 -2.54
N GLN A 898 37.40 17.92 -2.88
CA GLN A 898 37.50 17.42 -4.24
C GLN A 898 36.19 16.77 -4.67
N LEU A 899 35.87 16.77 -5.96
CA LEU A 899 34.73 15.99 -6.48
C LEU A 899 34.92 14.53 -6.08
N HIS A 900 33.85 13.88 -5.64
CA HIS A 900 33.89 12.51 -5.15
C HIS A 900 34.51 11.56 -6.21
N PRO A 901 35.44 10.64 -5.86
CA PRO A 901 36.11 9.76 -6.81
C PRO A 901 35.17 8.95 -7.71
N ILE A 902 34.03 8.50 -7.20
CA ILE A 902 33.00 7.80 -8.00
C ILE A 902 32.50 8.69 -9.13
N GLN A 903 32.25 9.97 -8.90
CA GLN A 903 31.84 10.90 -9.96
C GLN A 903 32.98 11.28 -10.89
N GLN A 904 34.22 11.37 -10.39
CA GLN A 904 35.39 11.61 -11.24
C GLN A 904 35.60 10.50 -12.26
N GLN A 905 35.38 9.26 -11.87
CA GLN A 905 35.58 8.05 -12.69
C GLN A 905 34.31 7.64 -13.44
N GLY A 906 33.13 8.12 -13.03
CA GLY A 906 31.80 7.75 -13.52
C GLY A 906 31.58 8.04 -15.01
N VAL A 907 30.34 7.80 -15.49
CA VAL A 907 30.02 7.96 -16.91
C VAL A 907 29.56 9.36 -17.27
N ASP A 908 29.12 10.17 -16.30
CA ASP A 908 28.61 11.53 -16.55
C ASP A 908 29.76 12.53 -16.79
N SER A 909 30.05 12.81 -18.06
CA SER A 909 31.06 13.80 -18.46
C SER A 909 30.75 15.22 -17.96
N VAL A 910 29.48 15.56 -17.73
CA VAL A 910 29.08 16.90 -17.28
C VAL A 910 29.39 17.09 -15.79
N VAL A 911 29.13 16.09 -14.95
CA VAL A 911 29.45 16.21 -13.51
C VAL A 911 30.96 16.34 -13.31
N LYS A 912 31.79 15.75 -14.16
CA LYS A 912 33.27 15.86 -14.12
C LYS A 912 33.81 17.27 -14.31
N GLU A 913 33.02 18.18 -14.90
CA GLU A 913 33.37 19.60 -15.02
C GLU A 913 33.22 20.35 -13.69
N SER A 914 32.64 19.72 -12.66
CA SER A 914 32.52 20.33 -11.33
C SER A 914 33.87 20.50 -10.67
N THR A 915 34.14 21.71 -10.17
CA THR A 915 35.43 22.05 -9.56
C THR A 915 35.27 22.79 -8.25
N SER A 916 36.30 22.70 -7.43
CA SER A 916 36.48 23.52 -6.22
C SER A 916 37.70 24.42 -6.39
N ASN A 917 37.62 25.63 -5.84
CA ASN A 917 38.75 26.58 -5.75
C ASN A 917 38.81 27.16 -4.34
N GLU A 918 39.67 28.16 -4.09
CA GLU A 918 39.92 28.67 -2.74
C GLU A 918 38.64 28.96 -1.92
N ASN A 919 37.63 29.54 -2.53
CA ASN A 919 36.44 30.04 -1.82
C ASN A 919 35.11 29.76 -2.54
N SER A 920 35.08 28.82 -3.49
CA SER A 920 33.82 28.50 -4.19
C SER A 920 33.87 27.12 -4.86
N PHE A 921 32.67 26.55 -5.06
CA PHE A 921 32.43 25.44 -5.96
C PHE A 921 31.84 25.95 -7.28
N PHE A 922 32.23 25.33 -8.37
CA PHE A 922 31.60 25.45 -9.68
C PHE A 922 30.83 24.17 -9.99
N VAL A 923 29.56 24.26 -10.35
CA VAL A 923 28.69 23.10 -10.66
C VAL A 923 27.93 23.38 -11.96
N PRO A 924 28.05 22.47 -12.97
CA PRO A 924 27.34 22.58 -14.23
C PRO A 924 25.80 22.63 -14.08
N ALA A 925 25.10 22.99 -15.15
CA ALA A 925 23.66 22.98 -15.23
C ALA A 925 23.07 21.58 -15.03
N LEU A 926 21.90 21.46 -14.40
CA LEU A 926 21.12 20.21 -14.23
C LEU A 926 22.01 19.05 -13.69
N THR A 927 22.79 19.35 -12.65
CA THR A 927 23.79 18.41 -12.11
C THR A 927 23.69 18.30 -10.59
N THR A 928 23.84 17.12 -10.08
CA THR A 928 24.07 16.84 -8.64
C THR A 928 25.53 16.46 -8.46
N SER A 929 26.29 17.29 -7.76
CA SER A 929 27.73 17.08 -7.51
C SER A 929 27.97 16.86 -6.03
N VAL A 930 28.78 15.88 -5.69
CA VAL A 930 29.22 15.57 -4.34
C VAL A 930 30.70 15.84 -4.20
N PHE A 931 31.06 16.71 -3.28
CA PHE A 931 32.45 17.01 -2.94
C PHE A 931 32.76 16.44 -1.57
N ILE A 932 33.94 15.86 -1.42
CA ILE A 932 34.40 15.30 -0.15
C ILE A 932 35.67 16.01 0.29
N LYS A 933 35.85 16.09 1.61
CA LYS A 933 37.07 16.45 2.29
C LYS A 933 37.53 15.21 3.04
N GLU A 934 38.71 14.73 2.72
CA GLU A 934 39.33 13.60 3.41
C GLU A 934 39.77 14.00 4.83
N GLN A 935 39.99 13.00 5.71
CA GLN A 935 40.44 13.21 7.09
C GLN A 935 41.80 13.87 7.18
#